data_4ff616d1e6c11893b00ae27298500ab1
#
_entry.id   4ff616d1e6c11893b00ae27298500ab1
#
_cell.length_a   1.000
_cell.length_b   1.000
_cell.length_c   1.000
_cell.angle_alpha   90.00
_cell.angle_beta   90.00
_cell.angle_gamma   90.00
#
_symmetry.space_group_name_H-M   'P 1'
#
loop_
_entity.id
_entity.type
_entity.pdbx_description
1 polymer ?
#
loop_
_entity_poly.entity_id
_entity_poly.type
_entity_poly.pdbx_seq_one_letter_code
_entity_poly.pdbx_strand_id
1 'polypeptide(L)'
;MDQINEYNNISETDDRREIIKQKLRQYYDGRIVRKDLTKSIREGANVPVYVLEYLLGQYCNSDDPEIIDEGVDNVKRILRDNYVRPDEAQKILSLLRERGSYTVIDRITVVLNTKEDRYEATFSNLGIKNIPISADYVKDYDRLLCGGIWCILQLDYEFIEEDKKNTQPIRIRKLTPIQMPHVDMDEVKNGRKAFTKEEWMDILLRSTGMEPDKLSDRAKWLLIARMIPLVENNFNMCELGPRSTGKSYIYEQISPNSILVARGQTTVANLFYNMSNNTVGLVGMWDVVAFDEVAGIKFKDKDGIQIMKGYMASGAFSRGKAEIQAKASIVFVGNINQSVETLQKTSSLFDPFPPEMGTDTAFLDRFHAYIPGWEIPKYRPDSFTNDYGFITDYLSEFMRELRKDNYSNIAEKYFKLGNNLNQRDAIAVRKLISGFIKLIYPDGEVSKEEVAEIMDISLELRRRVKEQLKKIGGMEFYDVNFSYIDNDSFDEHFVSVPEQGGGKMIPEGMGKPGCLYTVSKSKTGMIGCYRLETQMMPGNGKLTCTGIGSGKEPKEATNTAFNYLKANGNAISGSISTTTKDYIINYQDMQGLGMTGNLALPTLIAISSAALSKPPISSLAVLGEISIGGTLIKVEDLASTLQVCLDSGAKKVLLPITSAADLGTVPSDLVGAFSLIFYSSPEEAVYKALGVE
;
A
#
# COMPACT_ATOMS: atom_id res chain seq x y z
N MET A 1 -19.78 -19.44 27.86
CA MET A 1 -19.97 -19.29 26.40
C MET A 1 -18.68 -18.95 25.69
N ASP A 2 -17.85 -18.09 26.25
CA ASP A 2 -16.57 -17.67 25.58
C ASP A 2 -15.55 -18.82 25.42
N GLN A 3 -15.41 -19.72 26.39
CA GLN A 3 -14.47 -20.86 26.27
C GLN A 3 -14.89 -21.91 25.23
N ILE A 4 -16.19 -22.10 25.00
CA ILE A 4 -16.71 -23.03 23.98
C ILE A 4 -16.53 -22.45 22.58
N ASN A 5 -16.69 -21.12 22.43
CA ASN A 5 -16.41 -20.43 21.16
C ASN A 5 -14.92 -20.40 20.82
N GLU A 6 -14.04 -20.31 21.81
CA GLU A 6 -12.59 -20.40 21.62
C GLU A 6 -12.14 -21.80 21.17
N TYR A 7 -12.71 -22.87 21.77
CA TYR A 7 -12.42 -24.25 21.39
C TYR A 7 -12.95 -24.60 19.98
N ASN A 8 -14.13 -24.14 19.63
CA ASN A 8 -14.69 -24.36 18.28
C ASN A 8 -13.90 -23.60 17.20
N ASN A 9 -13.47 -22.36 17.47
CA ASN A 9 -12.62 -21.60 16.56
C ASN A 9 -11.23 -22.23 16.36
N ILE A 10 -10.64 -22.84 17.38
CA ILE A 10 -9.33 -23.52 17.28
C ILE A 10 -9.46 -24.78 16.42
N SER A 11 -10.52 -25.56 16.56
CA SER A 11 -10.72 -26.77 15.75
C SER A 11 -10.99 -26.46 14.27
N GLU A 12 -11.76 -25.42 13.97
CA GLU A 12 -12.04 -24.98 12.58
C GLU A 12 -10.80 -24.43 11.87
N THR A 13 -9.94 -23.70 12.60
CA THR A 13 -8.66 -23.18 12.05
C THR A 13 -7.67 -24.29 11.78
N ASP A 14 -7.57 -25.29 12.65
CA ASP A 14 -6.65 -26.41 12.47
C ASP A 14 -7.10 -27.33 11.32
N ASP A 15 -8.41 -27.57 11.19
CA ASP A 15 -8.97 -28.33 10.06
C ASP A 15 -8.72 -27.61 8.72
N ARG A 16 -8.89 -26.28 8.69
CA ARG A 16 -8.61 -25.47 7.49
C ARG A 16 -7.14 -25.53 7.08
N ARG A 17 -6.21 -25.46 8.04
CA ARG A 17 -4.77 -25.57 7.79
C ARG A 17 -4.40 -26.91 7.18
N GLU A 18 -4.95 -28.00 7.72
CA GLU A 18 -4.67 -29.34 7.20
C GLU A 18 -5.23 -29.53 5.78
N ILE A 19 -6.42 -29.00 5.48
CA ILE A 19 -6.98 -28.99 4.13
C ILE A 19 -6.08 -28.25 3.15
N ILE A 20 -5.62 -27.04 3.50
CA ILE A 20 -4.70 -26.25 2.66
C ILE A 20 -3.40 -27.01 2.43
N LYS A 21 -2.83 -27.62 3.46
CA LYS A 21 -1.61 -28.44 3.36
C LYS A 21 -1.78 -29.63 2.41
N GLN A 22 -2.90 -30.36 2.51
CA GLN A 22 -3.18 -31.48 1.60
C GLN A 22 -3.32 -31.03 0.15
N LYS A 23 -4.04 -29.91 -0.10
CA LYS A 23 -4.14 -29.32 -1.44
C LYS A 23 -2.78 -28.88 -1.96
N LEU A 24 -1.94 -28.22 -1.14
CA LEU A 24 -0.59 -27.80 -1.52
C LEU A 24 0.28 -29.00 -1.93
N ARG A 25 0.23 -30.11 -1.19
CA ARG A 25 0.95 -31.33 -1.55
C ARG A 25 0.44 -31.98 -2.81
N GLN A 26 -0.87 -31.95 -3.03
CA GLN A 26 -1.47 -32.54 -4.22
C GLN A 26 -1.11 -31.76 -5.51
N TYR A 27 -1.10 -30.44 -5.47
CA TYR A 27 -0.96 -29.58 -6.67
C TYR A 27 0.42 -28.96 -6.83
N TYR A 28 1.21 -28.88 -5.75
CA TYR A 28 2.50 -28.19 -5.73
C TYR A 28 3.60 -29.00 -5.01
N ASP A 29 3.60 -30.32 -5.18
CA ASP A 29 4.63 -31.16 -4.59
C ASP A 29 6.03 -30.75 -5.06
N GLY A 30 6.99 -30.70 -4.13
CA GLY A 30 8.35 -30.20 -4.40
C GLY A 30 8.48 -28.69 -4.63
N ARG A 31 7.37 -27.91 -4.53
CA ARG A 31 7.35 -26.44 -4.65
C ARG A 31 7.12 -25.74 -3.32
N ILE A 32 6.89 -26.49 -2.26
CA ILE A 32 6.52 -25.99 -0.93
C ILE A 32 7.56 -26.36 0.11
N VAL A 33 7.61 -25.55 1.18
CA VAL A 33 8.51 -25.76 2.32
C VAL A 33 7.84 -25.29 3.61
N ARG A 34 8.15 -25.95 4.72
CA ARG A 34 7.77 -25.48 6.05
C ARG A 34 8.61 -24.27 6.44
N LYS A 35 7.94 -23.17 6.76
CA LYS A 35 8.61 -21.87 7.00
C LYS A 35 9.31 -21.78 8.37
N ASP A 36 8.90 -22.58 9.36
CA ASP A 36 9.59 -22.66 10.66
C ASP A 36 11.01 -23.21 10.56
N LEU A 37 11.25 -24.16 9.63
CA LEU A 37 12.57 -24.76 9.45
C LEU A 37 13.63 -23.77 9.01
N THR A 38 13.22 -22.75 8.24
CA THR A 38 14.11 -21.66 7.82
C THR A 38 14.64 -20.85 9.00
N LYS A 39 13.83 -20.66 10.05
CA LYS A 39 14.22 -19.95 11.28
C LYS A 39 15.28 -20.72 12.05
N SER A 40 15.14 -22.04 12.17
CA SER A 40 16.06 -22.91 12.94
C SER A 40 17.49 -22.91 12.39
N ILE A 41 17.66 -22.61 11.09
CA ILE A 41 18.97 -22.60 10.42
C ILE A 41 19.56 -21.18 10.36
N ARG A 42 18.72 -20.13 10.36
CA ARG A 42 19.13 -18.74 10.16
C ARG A 42 19.98 -18.18 11.30
N GLU A 43 19.92 -18.79 12.48
CA GLU A 43 20.74 -18.38 13.61
C GLU A 43 22.21 -18.75 13.34
N GLY A 44 22.95 -17.81 12.71
CA GLY A 44 24.40 -17.90 12.48
C GLY A 44 24.89 -18.00 11.04
N ALA A 45 24.00 -18.01 10.04
CA ALA A 45 24.40 -18.04 8.65
C ALA A 45 23.81 -16.84 7.87
N ASN A 46 24.67 -16.03 7.25
CA ASN A 46 24.27 -14.92 6.38
C ASN A 46 23.89 -15.43 4.96
N VAL A 47 23.00 -16.44 4.92
CA VAL A 47 22.57 -17.10 3.67
C VAL A 47 21.21 -16.54 3.26
N PRO A 48 20.98 -16.20 1.99
CA PRO A 48 19.67 -15.76 1.51
C PRO A 48 18.59 -16.81 1.77
N VAL A 49 17.38 -16.35 2.13
CA VAL A 49 16.26 -17.24 2.50
C VAL A 49 15.94 -18.25 1.39
N TYR A 50 15.93 -17.82 0.14
CA TYR A 50 15.61 -18.71 -1.00
C TYR A 50 16.65 -19.84 -1.21
N VAL A 51 17.92 -19.63 -0.83
CA VAL A 51 18.94 -20.69 -0.84
C VAL A 51 18.68 -21.71 0.27
N LEU A 52 18.31 -21.23 1.46
CA LEU A 52 17.93 -22.11 2.59
C LEU A 52 16.71 -22.92 2.26
N GLU A 53 15.66 -22.29 1.76
CA GLU A 53 14.39 -22.94 1.45
C GLU A 53 14.52 -23.98 0.32
N TYR A 54 15.37 -23.71 -0.67
CA TYR A 54 15.66 -24.69 -1.72
C TYR A 54 16.28 -25.96 -1.14
N LEU A 55 17.29 -25.82 -0.28
CA LEU A 55 17.93 -26.97 0.36
C LEU A 55 16.95 -27.69 1.31
N LEU A 56 16.19 -26.95 2.11
CA LEU A 56 15.18 -27.52 2.99
C LEU A 56 14.09 -28.28 2.21
N GLY A 57 13.65 -27.74 1.08
CA GLY A 57 12.67 -28.40 0.21
C GLY A 57 13.18 -29.72 -0.35
N GLN A 58 14.50 -29.86 -0.55
CA GLN A 58 15.11 -31.11 -1.01
C GLN A 58 15.31 -32.16 0.10
N TYR A 59 15.67 -31.74 1.31
CA TYR A 59 16.06 -32.63 2.39
C TYR A 59 15.00 -32.81 3.47
N CYS A 60 14.01 -31.94 3.56
CA CYS A 60 12.98 -31.94 4.61
C CYS A 60 11.55 -32.08 4.04
N ASN A 61 11.38 -32.76 2.91
CA ASN A 61 10.06 -32.97 2.29
C ASN A 61 9.34 -34.19 2.90
N SER A 62 9.14 -34.18 4.22
CA SER A 62 8.43 -35.22 4.99
C SER A 62 7.67 -34.59 6.15
N ASP A 63 6.68 -35.32 6.70
CA ASP A 63 6.02 -34.95 7.97
C ASP A 63 6.61 -35.70 9.17
N ASP A 64 7.49 -36.67 8.92
CA ASP A 64 8.15 -37.45 9.97
C ASP A 64 9.20 -36.58 10.68
N PRO A 65 9.07 -36.32 11.98
CA PRO A 65 10.00 -35.49 12.73
C PRO A 65 11.45 -35.96 12.65
N GLU A 66 11.70 -37.29 12.64
CA GLU A 66 13.06 -37.84 12.59
C GLU A 66 13.71 -37.55 11.23
N ILE A 67 12.96 -37.69 10.13
CA ILE A 67 13.45 -37.39 8.79
C ILE A 67 13.69 -35.85 8.63
N ILE A 68 12.84 -35.03 9.23
CA ILE A 68 13.01 -33.57 9.22
C ILE A 68 14.28 -33.17 9.98
N ASP A 69 14.50 -33.70 11.18
CA ASP A 69 15.68 -33.38 11.99
C ASP A 69 16.97 -33.82 11.29
N GLU A 70 16.99 -35.01 10.70
CA GLU A 70 18.13 -35.47 9.89
C GLU A 70 18.34 -34.55 8.65
N GLY A 71 17.26 -34.14 7.99
CA GLY A 71 17.29 -33.23 6.85
C GLY A 71 17.86 -31.86 7.23
N VAL A 72 17.41 -31.29 8.34
CA VAL A 72 17.91 -30.01 8.86
C VAL A 72 19.41 -30.08 9.18
N ASP A 73 19.86 -31.16 9.81
CA ASP A 73 21.29 -31.35 10.13
C ASP A 73 22.14 -31.54 8.86
N ASN A 74 21.61 -32.22 7.85
CA ASN A 74 22.23 -32.31 6.52
C ASN A 74 22.36 -30.93 5.86
N VAL A 75 21.31 -30.11 5.89
CA VAL A 75 21.37 -28.74 5.35
C VAL A 75 22.39 -27.89 6.10
N LYS A 76 22.42 -27.94 7.43
CA LYS A 76 23.42 -27.23 8.25
C LYS A 76 24.85 -27.66 7.89
N ARG A 77 25.06 -28.95 7.67
CA ARG A 77 26.38 -29.48 7.25
C ARG A 77 26.77 -28.96 5.86
N ILE A 78 25.86 -29.04 4.87
CA ILE A 78 26.10 -28.55 3.52
C ILE A 78 26.47 -27.07 3.53
N LEU A 79 25.73 -26.25 4.28
CA LEU A 79 26.00 -24.83 4.38
C LEU A 79 27.34 -24.55 5.08
N ARG A 80 27.61 -25.22 6.19
CA ARG A 80 28.88 -25.05 6.90
C ARG A 80 30.09 -25.40 6.04
N ASP A 81 29.98 -26.46 5.26
CA ASP A 81 31.14 -27.04 4.53
C ASP A 81 31.29 -26.38 3.14
N ASN A 82 30.23 -25.89 2.51
CA ASN A 82 30.25 -25.43 1.11
C ASN A 82 29.89 -23.96 0.89
N TYR A 83 29.16 -23.31 1.83
CA TYR A 83 28.77 -21.91 1.64
C TYR A 83 29.97 -20.99 1.77
N VAL A 84 30.24 -20.21 0.71
CA VAL A 84 31.36 -19.28 0.70
C VAL A 84 31.01 -18.01 1.46
N ARG A 85 31.76 -17.75 2.52
CA ARG A 85 31.75 -16.45 3.20
C ARG A 85 32.86 -15.58 2.60
N PRO A 86 32.60 -14.28 2.33
CA PRO A 86 33.61 -13.41 1.74
C PRO A 86 34.94 -13.33 2.53
N ASP A 87 34.85 -13.42 3.85
CA ASP A 87 36.01 -13.43 4.76
C ASP A 87 36.80 -14.76 4.75
N GLU A 88 36.18 -15.85 4.30
CA GLU A 88 36.82 -17.19 4.21
C GLU A 88 37.27 -17.50 2.77
N ALA A 89 37.09 -16.62 1.80
CA ALA A 89 37.39 -16.87 0.39
C ALA A 89 38.84 -17.40 0.17
N GLN A 90 39.84 -16.77 0.79
CA GLN A 90 41.24 -17.19 0.66
C GLN A 90 41.52 -18.58 1.25
N LYS A 91 40.84 -18.93 2.35
CA LYS A 91 40.93 -20.27 2.95
C LYS A 91 40.37 -21.32 2.01
N ILE A 92 39.21 -21.05 1.39
CA ILE A 92 38.59 -21.97 0.42
C ILE A 92 39.46 -22.15 -0.81
N LEU A 93 40.07 -21.08 -1.35
CA LEU A 93 41.00 -21.15 -2.47
C LEU A 93 42.24 -21.97 -2.11
N SER A 94 42.76 -21.87 -0.90
CA SER A 94 43.86 -22.71 -0.41
C SER A 94 43.48 -24.18 -0.33
N LEU A 95 42.29 -24.48 0.19
CA LEU A 95 41.73 -25.84 0.26
C LEU A 95 41.49 -26.43 -1.13
N LEU A 96 40.98 -25.62 -2.06
CA LEU A 96 40.78 -26.03 -3.45
C LEU A 96 42.13 -26.41 -4.12
N ARG A 97 43.16 -25.58 -3.90
CA ARG A 97 44.52 -25.88 -4.38
C ARG A 97 45.11 -27.17 -3.77
N GLU A 98 44.92 -27.35 -2.46
CA GLU A 98 45.47 -28.52 -1.74
C GLU A 98 44.79 -29.83 -2.12
N ARG A 99 43.46 -29.80 -2.27
CA ARG A 99 42.64 -31.00 -2.55
C ARG A 99 42.45 -31.29 -4.01
N GLY A 100 42.77 -30.34 -4.89
CA GLY A 100 42.56 -30.45 -6.35
C GLY A 100 41.12 -30.27 -6.79
N SER A 101 40.13 -30.51 -5.88
CA SER A 101 38.70 -30.30 -6.13
C SER A 101 37.99 -29.90 -4.87
N TYR A 102 37.00 -28.98 -4.98
CA TYR A 102 36.19 -28.49 -3.87
C TYR A 102 34.79 -28.06 -4.33
N THR A 103 33.78 -28.33 -3.51
CA THR A 103 32.41 -27.90 -3.79
C THR A 103 32.11 -26.61 -3.03
N VAL A 104 31.58 -25.60 -3.73
CA VAL A 104 31.23 -24.32 -3.16
C VAL A 104 29.78 -23.95 -3.48
N ILE A 105 29.16 -23.19 -2.59
CA ILE A 105 27.86 -22.51 -2.83
C ILE A 105 28.17 -21.02 -2.94
N ASP A 106 28.01 -20.45 -4.14
CA ASP A 106 28.25 -19.04 -4.41
C ASP A 106 27.30 -18.53 -5.50
N ARG A 107 27.13 -17.21 -5.55
CA ARG A 107 26.45 -16.55 -6.64
C ARG A 107 27.42 -16.26 -7.76
N ILE A 108 27.06 -16.66 -8.99
CA ILE A 108 27.88 -16.40 -10.17
C ILE A 108 27.13 -15.54 -11.19
N THR A 109 27.88 -14.68 -11.85
CA THR A 109 27.46 -13.91 -13.02
C THR A 109 28.33 -14.25 -14.18
N VAL A 110 27.80 -14.27 -15.40
CA VAL A 110 28.55 -14.63 -16.62
C VAL A 110 28.49 -13.46 -17.59
N VAL A 111 29.60 -13.24 -18.27
CA VAL A 111 29.75 -12.28 -19.37
C VAL A 111 30.37 -12.95 -20.58
N LEU A 112 29.99 -12.52 -21.79
CA LEU A 112 30.65 -12.93 -23.01
C LEU A 112 31.91 -12.08 -23.22
N ASN A 113 33.08 -12.70 -23.17
CA ASN A 113 34.32 -12.08 -23.58
C ASN A 113 34.43 -12.15 -25.11
N THR A 114 34.07 -11.05 -25.78
CA THR A 114 34.04 -10.97 -27.26
C THR A 114 35.43 -11.01 -27.90
N LYS A 115 36.51 -10.79 -27.14
CA LYS A 115 37.87 -10.86 -27.67
C LYS A 115 38.38 -12.29 -27.76
N GLU A 116 37.95 -13.13 -26.81
CA GLU A 116 38.37 -14.52 -26.70
C GLU A 116 37.26 -15.49 -27.11
N ASP A 117 36.08 -14.96 -27.52
CA ASP A 117 34.90 -15.71 -27.95
C ASP A 117 34.50 -16.82 -26.96
N ARG A 118 34.53 -16.48 -25.67
CA ARG A 118 34.19 -17.41 -24.60
C ARG A 118 33.36 -16.75 -23.50
N TYR A 119 32.57 -17.56 -22.81
CA TYR A 119 31.85 -17.11 -21.60
C TYR A 119 32.79 -17.20 -20.39
N GLU A 120 32.72 -16.16 -19.54
CA GLU A 120 33.52 -16.04 -18.32
C GLU A 120 32.61 -15.75 -17.11
N ALA A 121 32.77 -16.59 -16.07
CA ALA A 121 32.06 -16.47 -14.82
C ALA A 121 32.85 -15.62 -13.80
N THR A 122 32.09 -14.84 -13.01
CA THR A 122 32.56 -14.10 -11.83
C THR A 122 31.84 -14.62 -10.62
N PHE A 123 32.56 -14.98 -9.57
CA PHE A 123 32.05 -15.46 -8.29
C PHE A 123 31.97 -14.31 -7.31
N SER A 124 30.77 -14.12 -6.73
CA SER A 124 30.48 -12.96 -5.89
C SER A 124 31.19 -13.00 -4.55
N ASN A 125 31.09 -14.12 -3.82
CA ASN A 125 31.65 -14.26 -2.48
C ASN A 125 33.10 -14.76 -2.51
N LEU A 126 33.43 -15.69 -3.42
CA LEU A 126 34.80 -16.19 -3.60
C LEU A 126 35.73 -15.12 -4.20
N GLY A 127 35.16 -14.08 -4.84
CA GLY A 127 35.88 -12.92 -5.34
C GLY A 127 36.75 -13.20 -6.57
N ILE A 128 36.60 -14.35 -7.24
CA ILE A 128 37.35 -14.70 -8.46
C ILE A 128 36.59 -14.32 -9.71
N LYS A 129 37.32 -13.95 -10.77
CA LYS A 129 36.80 -13.47 -12.04
C LYS A 129 37.40 -14.21 -13.22
N ASN A 130 36.74 -14.08 -14.37
CA ASN A 130 37.24 -14.59 -15.66
C ASN A 130 37.41 -16.12 -15.65
N ILE A 131 36.55 -16.85 -14.95
CA ILE A 131 36.56 -18.31 -14.94
C ILE A 131 35.84 -18.82 -16.18
N PRO A 132 36.46 -19.59 -17.08
CA PRO A 132 35.78 -20.14 -18.25
C PRO A 132 34.60 -21.02 -17.85
N ILE A 133 33.48 -20.85 -18.55
CA ILE A 133 32.24 -21.62 -18.33
C ILE A 133 31.71 -22.13 -19.67
N SER A 134 31.14 -23.35 -19.70
CA SER A 134 30.58 -23.94 -20.92
C SER A 134 29.37 -23.10 -21.40
N ALA A 135 29.28 -22.94 -22.72
CA ALA A 135 28.12 -22.32 -23.37
C ALA A 135 26.82 -23.08 -23.11
N ASP A 136 26.86 -24.36 -22.81
CA ASP A 136 25.66 -25.16 -22.51
C ASP A 136 24.98 -24.67 -21.26
N TYR A 137 25.75 -24.36 -20.18
CA TYR A 137 25.17 -23.78 -18.98
C TYR A 137 24.50 -22.41 -19.22
N VAL A 138 25.05 -21.63 -20.16
CA VAL A 138 24.50 -20.32 -20.50
C VAL A 138 23.20 -20.46 -21.33
N LYS A 139 23.10 -21.49 -22.17
CA LYS A 139 21.87 -21.80 -22.92
C LYS A 139 20.76 -22.32 -22.01
N ASP A 140 21.13 -23.17 -21.05
CA ASP A 140 20.18 -23.76 -20.10
C ASP A 140 19.73 -22.75 -19.04
N TYR A 141 20.58 -21.76 -18.72
CA TYR A 141 20.36 -20.79 -17.63
C TYR A 141 20.71 -19.37 -18.10
N ASP A 142 19.86 -18.77 -18.90
CA ASP A 142 20.02 -17.42 -19.46
C ASP A 142 20.21 -16.32 -18.38
N ARG A 143 19.70 -16.56 -17.15
CA ARG A 143 19.89 -15.69 -15.99
C ARG A 143 21.37 -15.54 -15.57
N LEU A 144 22.24 -16.44 -15.96
CA LEU A 144 23.68 -16.27 -15.76
C LEU A 144 24.20 -14.99 -16.40
N LEU A 145 23.59 -14.58 -17.53
CA LEU A 145 23.88 -13.31 -18.23
C LEU A 145 23.14 -12.10 -17.66
N CYS A 146 22.09 -12.34 -16.87
CA CYS A 146 21.17 -11.29 -16.40
C CYS A 146 21.12 -11.26 -14.86
N GLY A 147 22.14 -10.66 -14.22
CA GLY A 147 22.17 -10.50 -12.76
C GLY A 147 22.75 -11.67 -11.97
N GLY A 148 22.94 -12.86 -12.59
CA GLY A 148 23.55 -14.03 -11.96
C GLY A 148 22.61 -14.87 -11.11
N ILE A 149 23.04 -16.08 -10.79
CA ILE A 149 22.30 -17.08 -10.01
C ILE A 149 23.18 -17.72 -8.91
N TRP A 150 22.51 -18.18 -7.85
CA TRP A 150 23.16 -19.00 -6.84
C TRP A 150 23.26 -20.44 -7.31
N CYS A 151 24.46 -21.02 -7.15
CA CYS A 151 24.76 -22.37 -7.62
C CYS A 151 25.54 -23.16 -6.58
N ILE A 152 25.36 -24.48 -6.63
CA ILE A 152 26.32 -25.44 -6.09
C ILE A 152 27.32 -25.72 -7.22
N LEU A 153 28.57 -25.40 -6.98
CA LEU A 153 29.65 -25.49 -7.98
C LEU A 153 30.71 -26.45 -7.51
N GLN A 154 31.03 -27.46 -8.34
CA GLN A 154 32.22 -28.27 -8.15
C GLN A 154 33.34 -27.65 -8.97
N LEU A 155 34.35 -27.19 -8.25
CA LEU A 155 35.55 -26.54 -8.82
C LEU A 155 36.70 -27.51 -8.79
N ASP A 156 37.49 -27.53 -9.89
CA ASP A 156 38.78 -28.23 -10.00
C ASP A 156 39.91 -27.22 -10.08
N TYR A 157 41.06 -27.57 -9.51
CA TYR A 157 42.27 -26.76 -9.55
C TYR A 157 43.35 -27.50 -10.34
N GLU A 158 43.70 -26.94 -11.48
CA GLU A 158 44.75 -27.48 -12.35
C GLU A 158 45.73 -26.37 -12.73
N PHE A 159 46.91 -26.41 -12.17
CA PHE A 159 47.98 -25.44 -12.47
C PHE A 159 48.97 -26.03 -13.44
N ILE A 160 49.07 -25.45 -14.66
CA ILE A 160 49.99 -25.87 -15.71
C ILE A 160 51.19 -24.92 -15.71
N GLU A 161 52.36 -25.42 -15.34
CA GLU A 161 53.57 -24.61 -15.20
C GLU A 161 54.08 -23.98 -16.51
N GLU A 162 53.84 -24.64 -17.64
CA GLU A 162 54.31 -24.22 -18.96
C GLU A 162 53.54 -23.02 -19.53
N ASP A 163 52.36 -22.71 -19.02
CA ASP A 163 51.49 -21.66 -19.53
C ASP A 163 51.16 -20.59 -18.47
N LYS A 164 52.17 -20.13 -17.73
CA LYS A 164 52.08 -19.21 -16.59
C LYS A 164 51.37 -17.86 -16.89
N LYS A 165 51.24 -17.47 -18.14
CA LYS A 165 50.71 -16.16 -18.52
C LYS A 165 49.23 -16.15 -18.92
N ASN A 166 48.63 -17.29 -19.29
CA ASN A 166 47.30 -17.34 -19.90
C ASN A 166 46.31 -18.31 -19.27
N THR A 167 46.68 -19.20 -18.34
CA THR A 167 45.78 -20.22 -17.81
C THR A 167 45.22 -19.84 -16.44
N GLN A 168 43.87 -19.71 -16.36
CA GLN A 168 43.15 -19.75 -15.11
C GLN A 168 43.27 -21.18 -14.54
N PRO A 169 43.83 -21.36 -13.33
CA PRO A 169 43.98 -22.69 -12.75
C PRO A 169 42.68 -23.30 -12.22
N ILE A 170 41.62 -22.50 -12.14
CA ILE A 170 40.32 -22.92 -11.62
C ILE A 170 39.36 -23.18 -12.78
N ARG A 171 38.68 -24.33 -12.75
CA ARG A 171 37.70 -24.73 -13.74
C ARG A 171 36.39 -25.14 -13.04
N ILE A 172 35.27 -24.84 -13.68
CA ILE A 172 33.95 -25.32 -13.24
C ILE A 172 33.76 -26.71 -13.82
N ARG A 173 33.79 -27.74 -12.96
CA ARG A 173 33.51 -29.13 -13.35
C ARG A 173 32.04 -29.42 -13.47
N LYS A 174 31.24 -28.96 -12.48
CA LYS A 174 29.79 -29.11 -12.44
C LYS A 174 29.15 -27.88 -11.85
N LEU A 175 28.04 -27.47 -12.44
CA LEU A 175 27.20 -26.40 -11.97
C LEU A 175 25.79 -26.95 -11.77
N THR A 176 25.25 -26.76 -10.59
CA THR A 176 23.86 -27.08 -10.25
C THR A 176 23.19 -25.82 -9.69
N PRO A 177 22.23 -25.22 -10.39
CA PRO A 177 21.52 -24.06 -9.87
C PRO A 177 20.78 -24.40 -8.58
N ILE A 178 20.79 -23.47 -7.64
CA ILE A 178 19.92 -23.51 -6.45
C ILE A 178 18.59 -22.82 -6.76
N GLN A 179 18.54 -22.04 -7.84
CA GLN A 179 17.35 -21.33 -8.30
C GLN A 179 16.66 -22.09 -9.44
N MET A 180 15.34 -22.04 -9.47
CA MET A 180 14.57 -22.64 -10.55
C MET A 180 14.80 -21.89 -11.86
N PRO A 181 15.20 -22.57 -12.95
CA PRO A 181 15.42 -21.90 -14.23
C PRO A 181 14.11 -21.49 -14.92
N HIS A 182 13.05 -22.25 -14.73
CA HIS A 182 11.73 -22.01 -15.33
C HIS A 182 10.63 -22.48 -14.39
N VAL A 183 9.50 -21.77 -14.45
CA VAL A 183 8.24 -22.15 -13.79
C VAL A 183 7.22 -22.49 -14.88
N ASP A 184 6.56 -23.62 -14.71
CA ASP A 184 5.41 -23.97 -15.52
C ASP A 184 4.20 -23.15 -15.06
N MET A 185 3.82 -22.15 -15.87
CA MET A 185 2.69 -21.29 -15.55
C MET A 185 1.34 -22.02 -15.64
N ASP A 186 1.25 -23.12 -16.40
CA ASP A 186 0.05 -23.94 -16.44
C ASP A 186 -0.12 -24.70 -15.11
N GLU A 187 0.99 -25.18 -14.49
CA GLU A 187 0.98 -25.73 -13.12
C GLU A 187 0.43 -24.70 -12.13
N VAL A 188 0.93 -23.44 -12.19
CA VAL A 188 0.47 -22.37 -11.29
C VAL A 188 -1.02 -22.06 -11.48
N LYS A 189 -1.45 -21.83 -12.74
CA LYS A 189 -2.82 -21.46 -13.07
C LYS A 189 -3.83 -22.56 -12.76
N ASN A 190 -3.50 -23.80 -13.08
CA ASN A 190 -4.37 -24.94 -12.81
C ASN A 190 -4.44 -25.27 -11.32
N GLY A 191 -3.29 -25.28 -10.64
CA GLY A 191 -3.24 -25.50 -9.20
C GLY A 191 -4.01 -24.46 -8.42
N ARG A 192 -3.95 -23.16 -8.84
CA ARG A 192 -4.71 -22.07 -8.21
C ARG A 192 -6.21 -22.39 -8.12
N LYS A 193 -6.80 -23.02 -9.12
CA LYS A 193 -8.25 -23.33 -9.18
C LYS A 193 -8.74 -24.26 -8.06
N ALA A 194 -7.84 -24.97 -7.40
CA ALA A 194 -8.17 -25.83 -6.26
C ALA A 194 -8.40 -25.07 -4.94
N PHE A 195 -8.07 -23.77 -4.90
CA PHE A 195 -8.11 -22.94 -3.70
C PHE A 195 -9.15 -21.84 -3.81
N THR A 196 -9.78 -21.49 -2.69
CA THR A 196 -10.59 -20.25 -2.62
C THR A 196 -9.69 -19.03 -2.70
N LYS A 197 -10.28 -17.84 -2.86
CA LYS A 197 -9.52 -16.56 -2.83
C LYS A 197 -8.76 -16.40 -1.51
N GLU A 198 -9.43 -16.63 -0.41
CA GLU A 198 -8.88 -16.51 0.95
C GLU A 198 -7.75 -17.52 1.20
N GLU A 199 -7.95 -18.78 0.81
CA GLU A 199 -6.91 -19.81 0.92
C GLU A 199 -5.67 -19.45 0.12
N TRP A 200 -5.85 -18.91 -1.10
CA TRP A 200 -4.74 -18.53 -1.95
C TRP A 200 -3.99 -17.30 -1.44
N MET A 201 -4.70 -16.28 -0.97
CA MET A 201 -4.10 -15.13 -0.31
C MET A 201 -3.29 -15.55 0.92
N ASP A 202 -3.84 -16.46 1.73
CA ASP A 202 -3.14 -17.01 2.90
C ASP A 202 -1.87 -17.76 2.50
N ILE A 203 -1.89 -18.54 1.41
CA ILE A 203 -0.70 -19.24 0.89
C ILE A 203 0.36 -18.24 0.42
N LEU A 204 -0.02 -17.19 -0.31
CA LEU A 204 0.91 -16.15 -0.72
C LEU A 204 1.57 -15.47 0.48
N LEU A 205 0.80 -15.15 1.52
CA LEU A 205 1.31 -14.54 2.75
C LEU A 205 2.21 -15.51 3.54
N ARG A 206 1.82 -16.77 3.69
CA ARG A 206 2.68 -17.82 4.28
C ARG A 206 3.97 -17.99 3.52
N SER A 207 3.92 -17.90 2.20
CA SER A 207 5.12 -17.97 1.35
C SER A 207 6.12 -16.85 1.64
N THR A 208 5.65 -15.68 2.07
CA THR A 208 6.50 -14.60 2.57
C THR A 208 6.91 -14.75 4.05
N GLY A 209 6.50 -15.82 4.71
CA GLY A 209 6.82 -16.12 6.11
C GLY A 209 5.81 -15.56 7.13
N MET A 210 4.72 -14.94 6.69
CA MET A 210 3.70 -14.34 7.56
C MET A 210 2.65 -15.36 8.00
N GLU A 211 2.10 -15.17 9.22
CA GLU A 211 0.95 -15.96 9.69
C GLU A 211 -0.37 -15.22 9.39
N PRO A 212 -1.13 -15.67 8.37
CA PRO A 212 -2.32 -14.94 7.92
C PRO A 212 -3.49 -15.01 8.91
N ASP A 213 -3.58 -16.03 9.76
CA ASP A 213 -4.66 -16.19 10.74
C ASP A 213 -4.64 -15.09 11.81
N LYS A 214 -3.53 -14.37 11.95
CA LYS A 214 -3.33 -13.23 12.86
C LYS A 214 -3.61 -11.88 12.21
N LEU A 215 -3.96 -11.86 10.94
CA LEU A 215 -4.13 -10.64 10.15
C LEU A 215 -5.62 -10.39 9.89
N SER A 216 -6.02 -9.12 9.97
CA SER A 216 -7.33 -8.71 9.44
C SER A 216 -7.34 -8.81 7.91
N ASP A 217 -8.52 -8.95 7.31
CA ASP A 217 -8.67 -8.97 5.85
C ASP A 217 -8.06 -7.73 5.21
N ARG A 218 -8.25 -6.59 5.82
CA ARG A 218 -7.63 -5.33 5.40
C ARG A 218 -6.10 -5.41 5.35
N ALA A 219 -5.48 -5.94 6.39
CA ALA A 219 -4.02 -6.11 6.43
C ALA A 219 -3.53 -7.12 5.37
N LYS A 220 -4.30 -8.19 5.09
CA LYS A 220 -3.99 -9.14 4.03
C LYS A 220 -3.98 -8.46 2.66
N TRP A 221 -5.00 -7.65 2.34
CA TRP A 221 -5.05 -6.89 1.09
C TRP A 221 -3.85 -5.94 0.93
N LEU A 222 -3.47 -5.22 1.98
CA LEU A 222 -2.32 -4.32 1.94
C LEU A 222 -0.99 -5.06 1.77
N LEU A 223 -0.85 -6.23 2.40
CA LEU A 223 0.34 -7.08 2.24
C LEU A 223 0.43 -7.71 0.83
N ILE A 224 -0.71 -8.06 0.22
CA ILE A 224 -0.76 -8.48 -1.18
C ILE A 224 -0.40 -7.29 -2.10
N ALA A 225 -0.93 -6.10 -1.83
CA ALA A 225 -0.58 -4.90 -2.59
C ALA A 225 0.94 -4.61 -2.59
N ARG A 226 1.63 -4.90 -1.48
CA ARG A 226 3.10 -4.77 -1.36
C ARG A 226 3.85 -5.63 -2.38
N MET A 227 3.25 -6.73 -2.86
CA MET A 227 3.86 -7.63 -3.85
C MET A 227 3.62 -7.18 -5.30
N ILE A 228 2.73 -6.23 -5.58
CA ILE A 228 2.42 -5.78 -6.95
C ILE A 228 3.65 -5.36 -7.76
N PRO A 229 4.65 -4.65 -7.20
CA PRO A 229 5.87 -4.32 -7.96
C PRO A 229 6.61 -5.53 -8.53
N LEU A 230 6.44 -6.71 -7.92
CA LEU A 230 7.07 -7.96 -8.36
C LEU A 230 6.38 -8.57 -9.58
N VAL A 231 5.10 -8.25 -9.83
CA VAL A 231 4.30 -8.79 -10.95
C VAL A 231 3.94 -7.75 -12.01
N GLU A 232 4.16 -6.45 -11.75
CA GLU A 232 3.88 -5.36 -12.69
C GLU A 232 5.14 -4.66 -13.18
N ASN A 233 5.16 -4.29 -14.47
CA ASN A 233 6.25 -3.53 -15.07
C ASN A 233 6.07 -2.02 -14.79
N ASN A 234 7.17 -1.32 -14.47
CA ASN A 234 7.17 0.13 -14.23
C ASN A 234 6.07 0.56 -13.25
N PHE A 235 5.92 -0.17 -12.16
CA PHE A 235 4.98 0.13 -11.10
C PHE A 235 5.66 0.92 -9.99
N ASN A 236 5.23 2.16 -9.78
CA ASN A 236 5.84 3.05 -8.80
C ASN A 236 4.96 3.11 -7.55
N MET A 237 5.53 2.82 -6.41
CA MET A 237 4.79 2.71 -5.16
C MET A 237 5.57 3.32 -4.00
N CYS A 238 4.86 3.89 -3.04
CA CYS A 238 5.45 4.19 -1.74
C CYS A 238 4.68 3.50 -0.61
N GLU A 239 5.41 3.11 0.42
CA GLU A 239 4.88 2.58 1.67
C GLU A 239 5.56 3.29 2.84
N LEU A 240 4.79 4.11 3.56
CA LEU A 240 5.28 4.81 4.73
C LEU A 240 4.49 4.35 5.96
N GLY A 241 5.20 4.12 7.06
CA GLY A 241 4.56 3.61 8.27
C GLY A 241 5.55 3.36 9.42
N PRO A 242 5.10 2.83 10.54
CA PRO A 242 5.95 2.58 11.71
C PRO A 242 7.05 1.56 11.38
N ARG A 243 8.08 1.52 12.24
CA ARG A 243 9.15 0.52 12.15
C ARG A 243 8.61 -0.87 12.46
N SER A 244 9.34 -1.90 12.01
CA SER A 244 9.06 -3.32 12.29
C SER A 244 7.74 -3.85 11.70
N THR A 245 7.34 -3.35 10.52
CA THR A 245 6.21 -3.88 9.73
C THR A 245 6.66 -4.65 8.48
N GLY A 246 7.97 -4.96 8.36
CA GLY A 246 8.53 -5.79 7.28
C GLY A 246 8.54 -5.14 5.90
N LYS A 247 8.51 -3.80 5.79
CA LYS A 247 8.47 -3.08 4.51
C LYS A 247 9.60 -3.45 3.56
N SER A 248 10.83 -3.49 4.04
CA SER A 248 12.02 -3.76 3.23
C SER A 248 12.24 -5.26 3.00
N TYR A 249 11.73 -6.10 3.91
CA TYR A 249 11.99 -7.55 3.95
C TYR A 249 11.60 -8.27 2.65
N ILE A 250 10.44 -7.90 2.07
CA ILE A 250 9.95 -8.54 0.85
C ILE A 250 10.90 -8.30 -0.35
N TYR A 251 11.48 -7.10 -0.44
CA TYR A 251 12.38 -6.74 -1.54
C TYR A 251 13.81 -7.22 -1.33
N GLU A 252 14.20 -7.51 -0.08
CA GLU A 252 15.53 -7.99 0.26
C GLU A 252 15.63 -9.50 0.27
N GLN A 253 14.60 -10.20 0.78
CA GLN A 253 14.69 -11.61 1.13
C GLN A 253 13.79 -12.53 0.28
N ILE A 254 12.69 -12.01 -0.26
CA ILE A 254 11.70 -12.85 -0.95
C ILE A 254 11.98 -12.98 -2.44
N SER A 255 12.47 -11.92 -3.09
CA SER A 255 12.74 -11.98 -4.52
C SER A 255 14.22 -11.79 -4.83
N PRO A 256 14.87 -12.78 -5.49
CA PRO A 256 16.23 -12.62 -6.01
C PRO A 256 16.28 -11.64 -7.19
N ASN A 257 15.14 -11.18 -7.69
CA ASN A 257 15.01 -10.25 -8.82
C ASN A 257 14.79 -8.79 -8.38
N SER A 258 14.80 -8.53 -7.07
CA SER A 258 14.71 -7.19 -6.50
C SER A 258 16.01 -6.78 -5.82
N ILE A 259 16.26 -5.47 -5.79
CA ILE A 259 17.41 -4.90 -5.10
C ILE A 259 16.96 -3.82 -4.14
N LEU A 260 17.48 -3.89 -2.90
CA LEU A 260 17.26 -2.87 -1.88
C LEU A 260 18.42 -1.87 -1.88
N VAL A 261 18.12 -0.61 -2.16
CA VAL A 261 19.07 0.50 -2.08
C VAL A 261 18.96 1.12 -0.69
N ALA A 262 19.89 0.71 0.20
CA ALA A 262 19.89 1.20 1.57
C ALA A 262 20.52 2.59 1.66
N ARG A 263 19.95 3.45 2.57
CA ARG A 263 20.47 4.77 2.93
C ARG A 263 20.77 5.72 1.77
N GLY A 264 20.01 5.60 0.69
CA GLY A 264 19.74 6.66 -0.28
C GLY A 264 20.91 7.34 -1.00
N GLN A 265 22.15 6.93 -0.79
CA GLN A 265 23.27 7.44 -1.58
C GLN A 265 23.45 6.60 -2.86
N THR A 266 22.64 6.94 -3.86
CA THR A 266 22.86 6.40 -5.20
C THR A 266 23.23 7.52 -6.16
N THR A 267 23.97 7.17 -7.20
CA THR A 267 24.26 8.12 -8.28
C THR A 267 23.36 7.81 -9.47
N VAL A 268 23.10 8.81 -10.30
CA VAL A 268 22.39 8.63 -11.57
C VAL A 268 23.08 7.58 -12.45
N ALA A 269 24.42 7.53 -12.39
CA ALA A 269 25.21 6.53 -13.10
C ALA A 269 24.93 5.09 -12.64
N ASN A 270 24.82 4.89 -11.33
CA ASN A 270 24.52 3.56 -10.76
C ASN A 270 23.06 3.15 -10.99
N LEU A 271 22.15 4.10 -10.89
CA LEU A 271 20.72 3.80 -11.02
C LEU A 271 20.27 3.59 -12.46
N PHE A 272 20.73 4.42 -13.39
CA PHE A 272 20.24 4.45 -14.77
C PHE A 272 21.30 3.97 -15.78
N TYR A 273 22.37 4.71 -15.96
CA TYR A 273 23.40 4.40 -16.95
C TYR A 273 24.75 5.03 -16.58
N ASN A 274 25.80 4.24 -16.60
CA ASN A 274 27.15 4.69 -16.39
C ASN A 274 27.85 4.97 -17.74
N MET A 275 28.04 6.26 -18.02
CA MET A 275 28.67 6.71 -19.28
C MET A 275 30.17 6.37 -19.37
N SER A 276 30.85 6.15 -18.24
CA SER A 276 32.30 5.87 -18.24
C SER A 276 32.63 4.47 -18.74
N ASN A 277 31.79 3.49 -18.39
CA ASN A 277 31.96 2.07 -18.78
C ASN A 277 30.85 1.56 -19.71
N ASN A 278 29.96 2.43 -20.17
CA ASN A 278 28.83 2.09 -21.04
C ASN A 278 27.97 0.93 -20.48
N THR A 279 27.70 0.96 -19.17
CA THR A 279 26.90 -0.08 -18.50
C THR A 279 25.53 0.45 -18.06
N VAL A 280 24.49 -0.34 -18.28
CA VAL A 280 23.14 -0.06 -17.80
C VAL A 280 23.12 -0.20 -16.27
N GLY A 281 22.41 0.71 -15.61
CA GLY A 281 22.27 0.72 -14.16
C GLY A 281 21.17 -0.20 -13.62
N LEU A 282 20.87 -0.04 -12.33
CA LEU A 282 19.98 -0.94 -11.59
C LEU A 282 18.60 -1.10 -12.23
N VAL A 283 18.00 -0.02 -12.77
CA VAL A 283 16.66 -0.08 -13.38
C VAL A 283 16.58 -0.94 -14.65
N GLY A 284 17.71 -1.18 -15.31
CA GLY A 284 17.76 -2.08 -16.47
C GLY A 284 18.18 -3.50 -16.14
N MET A 285 18.64 -3.75 -14.91
CA MET A 285 19.16 -5.06 -14.48
C MET A 285 18.19 -5.81 -13.56
N TRP A 286 17.32 -5.10 -12.84
CA TRP A 286 16.45 -5.66 -11.82
C TRP A 286 14.98 -5.45 -12.17
N ASP A 287 14.12 -6.34 -11.69
CA ASP A 287 12.67 -6.22 -11.85
C ASP A 287 12.09 -5.19 -10.88
N VAL A 288 12.69 -5.05 -9.69
CA VAL A 288 12.30 -4.06 -8.69
C VAL A 288 13.53 -3.38 -8.09
N VAL A 289 13.50 -2.06 -8.03
CA VAL A 289 14.47 -1.24 -7.29
C VAL A 289 13.73 -0.59 -6.13
N ALA A 290 14.02 -1.05 -4.92
CA ALA A 290 13.42 -0.54 -3.70
C ALA A 290 14.37 0.38 -2.95
N PHE A 291 13.93 1.60 -2.64
CA PHE A 291 14.67 2.56 -1.81
C PHE A 291 14.22 2.41 -0.37
N ASP A 292 15.13 2.04 0.52
CA ASP A 292 14.91 2.01 1.96
C ASP A 292 15.30 3.33 2.60
N GLU A 293 14.61 3.67 3.70
CA GLU A 293 14.80 4.92 4.43
C GLU A 293 14.72 6.16 3.51
N VAL A 294 13.53 6.40 2.91
CA VAL A 294 13.31 7.51 1.96
C VAL A 294 13.85 8.86 2.43
N ALA A 295 13.85 9.14 3.74
CA ALA A 295 14.39 10.35 4.33
C ALA A 295 15.89 10.57 4.05
N GLY A 296 16.60 9.48 3.75
CA GLY A 296 18.03 9.49 3.45
C GLY A 296 18.37 9.63 1.97
N ILE A 297 17.39 9.65 1.07
CA ILE A 297 17.64 9.70 -0.37
C ILE A 297 18.29 11.04 -0.74
N LYS A 298 19.48 10.97 -1.34
CA LYS A 298 20.20 12.15 -1.83
C LYS A 298 20.79 11.85 -3.20
N PHE A 299 20.40 12.61 -4.20
CA PHE A 299 21.07 12.62 -5.49
C PHE A 299 22.15 13.70 -5.48
N LYS A 300 23.40 13.30 -5.74
CA LYS A 300 24.52 14.27 -5.88
C LYS A 300 24.32 15.18 -7.10
N ASP A 301 23.60 14.68 -8.09
CA ASP A 301 23.34 15.33 -9.36
C ASP A 301 21.88 15.88 -9.33
N LYS A 302 21.72 17.18 -9.56
CA LYS A 302 20.41 17.83 -9.59
C LYS A 302 19.46 17.25 -10.65
N ASP A 303 20.02 16.69 -11.72
CA ASP A 303 19.25 16.05 -12.80
C ASP A 303 18.70 14.67 -12.42
N GLY A 304 19.17 14.07 -11.33
CA GLY A 304 18.78 12.72 -10.90
C GLY A 304 17.27 12.58 -10.69
N ILE A 305 16.66 13.55 -10.03
CA ILE A 305 15.20 13.55 -9.77
C ILE A 305 14.43 13.72 -11.10
N GLN A 306 14.93 14.55 -12.03
CA GLN A 306 14.28 14.75 -13.33
C GLN A 306 14.31 13.49 -14.19
N ILE A 307 15.47 12.80 -14.24
CA ILE A 307 15.60 11.52 -14.95
C ILE A 307 14.68 10.48 -14.32
N MET A 308 14.62 10.42 -12.99
CA MET A 308 13.72 9.51 -12.26
C MET A 308 12.25 9.81 -12.58
N LYS A 309 11.84 11.09 -12.60
CA LYS A 309 10.49 11.47 -13.01
C LYS A 309 10.16 11.04 -14.44
N GLY A 310 11.09 11.22 -15.36
CA GLY A 310 10.95 10.74 -16.73
C GLY A 310 10.73 9.23 -16.79
N TYR A 311 11.61 8.48 -16.13
CA TYR A 311 11.53 7.03 -16.06
C TYR A 311 10.22 6.53 -15.42
N MET A 312 9.81 7.09 -14.29
CA MET A 312 8.56 6.73 -13.60
C MET A 312 7.32 6.99 -14.47
N ALA A 313 7.39 7.94 -15.40
CA ALA A 313 6.28 8.26 -16.29
C ALA A 313 6.21 7.36 -17.53
N SER A 314 7.34 7.04 -18.15
CA SER A 314 7.40 6.38 -19.47
C SER A 314 8.04 4.99 -19.49
N GLY A 315 8.73 4.60 -18.40
CA GLY A 315 9.59 3.41 -18.42
C GLY A 315 10.86 3.57 -19.25
N ALA A 316 11.14 4.78 -19.73
CA ALA A 316 12.32 5.09 -20.52
C ALA A 316 13.15 6.19 -19.87
N PHE A 317 14.44 6.18 -20.09
CA PHE A 317 15.34 7.24 -19.66
C PHE A 317 16.40 7.50 -20.73
N SER A 318 16.79 8.75 -20.86
CA SER A 318 17.89 9.17 -21.74
C SER A 318 19.07 9.61 -20.93
N ARG A 319 20.24 9.03 -21.21
CA ARG A 319 21.52 9.50 -20.72
C ARG A 319 22.57 9.33 -21.81
N GLY A 320 23.07 10.44 -22.35
CA GLY A 320 23.91 10.42 -23.55
C GLY A 320 23.07 10.49 -24.84
N LYS A 321 23.40 9.63 -25.82
CA LYS A 321 22.80 9.72 -27.17
C LYS A 321 21.60 8.81 -27.42
N ALA A 322 21.33 7.83 -26.54
CA ALA A 322 20.29 6.85 -26.75
C ALA A 322 19.25 6.89 -25.63
N GLU A 323 17.98 6.70 -26.00
CA GLU A 323 16.89 6.41 -25.08
C GLU A 323 16.91 4.89 -24.77
N ILE A 324 16.87 4.56 -23.48
CA ILE A 324 16.90 3.18 -22.99
C ILE A 324 15.56 2.90 -22.31
N GLN A 325 14.91 1.83 -22.75
CA GLN A 325 13.70 1.31 -22.12
C GLN A 325 14.07 0.29 -21.05
N ALA A 326 13.39 0.36 -19.91
CA ALA A 326 13.54 -0.59 -18.83
C ALA A 326 12.18 -0.88 -18.18
N LYS A 327 12.11 -1.99 -17.43
CA LYS A 327 10.85 -2.51 -16.88
C LYS A 327 10.80 -2.49 -15.36
N ALA A 328 11.86 -2.05 -14.70
CA ALA A 328 11.94 -2.07 -13.25
C ALA A 328 10.83 -1.23 -12.61
N SER A 329 10.19 -1.80 -11.62
CA SER A 329 9.28 -1.09 -10.72
C SER A 329 10.11 -0.35 -9.66
N ILE A 330 9.68 0.86 -9.30
CA ILE A 330 10.36 1.69 -8.29
C ILE A 330 9.52 1.71 -7.02
N VAL A 331 10.11 1.29 -5.92
CA VAL A 331 9.45 1.26 -4.61
C VAL A 331 10.19 2.15 -3.63
N PHE A 332 9.44 2.93 -2.87
CA PHE A 332 9.96 3.78 -1.81
C PHE A 332 9.37 3.35 -0.48
N VAL A 333 10.22 2.92 0.45
CA VAL A 333 9.80 2.56 1.79
C VAL A 333 10.45 3.47 2.84
N GLY A 334 9.68 3.84 3.85
CA GLY A 334 10.16 4.75 4.86
C GLY A 334 9.40 4.69 6.17
N ASN A 335 9.93 5.38 7.18
CA ASN A 335 9.35 5.43 8.50
C ASN A 335 8.63 6.75 8.73
N ILE A 336 7.42 6.67 9.29
CA ILE A 336 6.69 7.80 9.84
C ILE A 336 7.03 7.86 11.34
N ASN A 337 7.53 9.02 11.79
CA ASN A 337 7.94 9.24 13.17
C ASN A 337 6.87 9.96 14.01
N GLN A 338 5.79 10.42 13.38
CA GLN A 338 4.67 11.12 14.00
C GLN A 338 3.38 10.32 13.77
N SER A 339 2.32 10.62 14.52
CA SER A 339 1.02 10.02 14.22
C SER A 339 0.48 10.54 12.87
N VAL A 340 -0.34 9.71 12.21
CA VAL A 340 -0.97 10.07 10.93
C VAL A 340 -1.83 11.32 11.08
N GLU A 341 -2.57 11.44 12.17
CA GLU A 341 -3.41 12.61 12.48
C GLU A 341 -2.55 13.87 12.63
N THR A 342 -1.37 13.75 13.26
CA THR A 342 -0.44 14.89 13.38
C THR A 342 0.08 15.32 12.02
N LEU A 343 0.54 14.37 11.19
CA LEU A 343 1.02 14.68 9.83
C LEU A 343 -0.08 15.28 8.98
N GLN A 344 -1.31 14.78 9.09
CA GLN A 344 -2.44 15.35 8.36
C GLN A 344 -2.75 16.80 8.78
N LYS A 345 -2.55 17.13 10.05
CA LYS A 345 -2.78 18.50 10.57
C LYS A 345 -1.67 19.48 10.24
N THR A 346 -0.42 19.03 10.21
CA THR A 346 0.76 19.93 10.16
C THR A 346 1.48 19.92 8.82
N SER A 347 1.37 18.84 8.04
CA SER A 347 2.13 18.63 6.82
C SER A 347 1.37 17.71 5.85
N SER A 348 2.05 16.77 5.23
CA SER A 348 1.47 15.74 4.37
C SER A 348 2.02 14.36 4.75
N LEU A 349 1.38 13.30 4.26
CA LEU A 349 1.88 11.94 4.43
C LEU A 349 3.19 11.68 3.63
N PHE A 350 3.61 12.60 2.77
CA PHE A 350 4.91 12.57 2.08
C PHE A 350 6.03 13.31 2.84
N ASP A 351 5.75 13.84 4.02
CA ASP A 351 6.74 14.53 4.88
C ASP A 351 8.05 13.73 5.11
N PRO A 352 8.05 12.39 5.21
CA PRO A 352 9.30 11.63 5.32
C PRO A 352 10.25 11.72 4.12
N PHE A 353 9.79 12.16 2.95
CA PHE A 353 10.67 12.37 1.80
C PHE A 353 11.56 13.61 1.96
N PRO A 354 12.76 13.63 1.33
CA PRO A 354 13.55 14.85 1.25
C PRO A 354 12.73 16.00 0.62
N PRO A 355 12.93 17.26 1.05
CA PRO A 355 12.14 18.39 0.57
C PRO A 355 12.07 18.51 -0.96
N GLU A 356 13.17 18.21 -1.67
CA GLU A 356 13.25 18.28 -3.13
C GLU A 356 12.33 17.25 -3.84
N MET A 357 11.92 16.20 -3.14
CA MET A 357 11.01 15.17 -3.63
C MET A 357 9.62 15.29 -3.01
N GLY A 358 9.56 15.55 -1.70
CA GLY A 358 8.32 15.60 -0.92
C GLY A 358 7.42 16.79 -1.23
N THR A 359 7.96 17.84 -1.86
CA THR A 359 7.20 19.01 -2.32
C THR A 359 7.02 19.06 -3.85
N ASP A 360 7.67 18.17 -4.60
CA ASP A 360 7.53 18.08 -6.06
C ASP A 360 6.26 17.28 -6.43
N THR A 361 5.16 18.00 -6.65
CA THR A 361 3.87 17.41 -7.04
C THR A 361 3.97 16.56 -8.29
N ALA A 362 4.82 16.95 -9.26
CA ALA A 362 5.02 16.19 -10.48
C ALA A 362 5.75 14.86 -10.22
N PHE A 363 6.65 14.79 -9.26
CA PHE A 363 7.28 13.54 -8.81
C PHE A 363 6.27 12.66 -8.09
N LEU A 364 5.56 13.22 -7.13
CA LEU A 364 4.60 12.48 -6.29
C LEU A 364 3.41 11.95 -7.08
N ASP A 365 2.92 12.69 -8.09
CA ASP A 365 1.81 12.23 -8.96
C ASP A 365 2.15 11.00 -9.83
N ARG A 366 3.41 10.58 -9.85
CA ARG A 366 3.86 9.38 -10.56
C ARG A 366 3.78 8.10 -9.70
N PHE A 367 3.45 8.22 -8.43
CA PHE A 367 3.14 7.05 -7.61
C PHE A 367 1.79 6.46 -8.02
N HIS A 368 1.79 5.21 -8.42
CA HIS A 368 0.56 4.47 -8.72
C HIS A 368 -0.22 4.13 -7.44
N ALA A 369 0.50 3.89 -6.35
CA ALA A 369 -0.08 3.54 -5.06
C ALA A 369 0.67 4.16 -3.88
N TYR A 370 -0.09 4.48 -2.83
CA TYR A 370 0.43 4.75 -1.49
C TYR A 370 -0.15 3.72 -0.53
N ILE A 371 0.69 2.81 0.00
CA ILE A 371 0.29 1.83 1.00
C ILE A 371 0.36 2.46 2.39
N PRO A 372 -0.74 2.43 3.17
CA PRO A 372 -0.79 2.92 4.54
C PRO A 372 -0.09 1.93 5.49
N GLY A 373 1.24 2.03 5.60
CA GLY A 373 2.03 1.11 6.43
C GLY A 373 1.70 1.14 7.92
N TRP A 374 0.96 2.15 8.38
CA TRP A 374 0.46 2.23 9.77
C TRP A 374 -0.73 1.31 10.05
N GLU A 375 -1.42 0.82 9.03
CA GLU A 375 -2.48 -0.19 9.17
C GLU A 375 -1.92 -1.62 9.22
N ILE A 376 -0.65 -1.80 8.89
CA ILE A 376 0.02 -3.09 8.92
C ILE A 376 0.56 -3.31 10.35
N PRO A 377 0.22 -4.43 11.00
CA PRO A 377 0.66 -4.71 12.35
C PRO A 377 2.19 -4.84 12.44
N LYS A 378 2.76 -4.41 13.57
CA LYS A 378 4.18 -4.64 13.85
C LYS A 378 4.45 -6.13 14.03
N TYR A 379 5.51 -6.61 13.43
CA TYR A 379 5.92 -8.00 13.54
C TYR A 379 6.34 -8.35 14.96
N ARG A 380 5.81 -9.46 15.44
CA ARG A 380 6.14 -10.12 16.69
C ARG A 380 6.59 -11.56 16.37
N PRO A 381 7.18 -12.31 17.30
CA PRO A 381 7.56 -13.70 17.06
C PRO A 381 6.40 -14.58 16.59
N ASP A 382 5.18 -14.31 17.04
CA ASP A 382 3.93 -15.00 16.67
C ASP A 382 3.32 -14.53 15.36
N SER A 383 3.87 -13.50 14.71
CA SER A 383 3.45 -13.02 13.38
C SER A 383 4.02 -13.87 12.24
N PHE A 384 4.94 -14.79 12.54
CA PHE A 384 5.57 -15.63 11.55
C PHE A 384 4.94 -17.02 11.53
N THR A 385 4.65 -17.49 10.31
CA THR A 385 4.05 -18.81 10.13
C THR A 385 5.02 -19.95 10.44
N ASN A 386 4.45 -21.07 10.91
CA ASN A 386 5.13 -22.35 11.03
C ASN A 386 4.65 -23.36 9.97
N ASP A 387 3.71 -22.93 9.13
CA ASP A 387 3.08 -23.78 8.14
C ASP A 387 3.82 -23.80 6.79
N TYR A 388 3.27 -24.57 5.86
CA TYR A 388 3.77 -24.64 4.50
C TYR A 388 3.45 -23.38 3.69
N GLY A 389 4.40 -22.94 2.91
CA GLY A 389 4.28 -21.93 1.87
C GLY A 389 5.13 -22.31 0.68
N PHE A 390 4.98 -21.62 -0.43
CA PHE A 390 5.86 -21.81 -1.59
C PHE A 390 7.32 -21.55 -1.22
N ILE A 391 8.22 -22.33 -1.79
CA ILE A 391 9.65 -22.00 -1.80
C ILE A 391 9.78 -20.60 -2.41
N THR A 392 10.53 -19.73 -1.75
CA THR A 392 10.62 -18.31 -2.12
C THR A 392 11.11 -18.10 -3.55
N ASP A 393 11.98 -18.95 -4.03
CA ASP A 393 12.47 -18.92 -5.41
C ASP A 393 11.35 -19.26 -6.40
N TYR A 394 10.55 -20.30 -6.13
CA TYR A 394 9.38 -20.64 -6.95
C TYR A 394 8.36 -19.50 -6.99
N LEU A 395 8.04 -18.92 -5.81
CA LEU A 395 7.17 -17.75 -5.71
C LEU A 395 7.70 -16.58 -6.56
N SER A 396 8.98 -16.29 -6.45
CA SER A 396 9.60 -15.19 -7.19
C SER A 396 9.60 -15.41 -8.70
N GLU A 397 9.83 -16.64 -9.16
CA GLU A 397 9.85 -16.94 -10.59
C GLU A 397 8.47 -16.89 -11.21
N PHE A 398 7.43 -17.45 -10.57
CA PHE A 398 6.10 -17.29 -11.15
C PHE A 398 5.60 -15.84 -11.11
N MET A 399 5.94 -15.05 -10.09
CA MET A 399 5.65 -13.61 -10.07
C MET A 399 6.36 -12.89 -11.22
N ARG A 400 7.59 -13.26 -11.53
CA ARG A 400 8.35 -12.73 -12.66
C ARG A 400 7.72 -13.09 -14.00
N GLU A 401 7.28 -14.33 -14.17
CA GLU A 401 6.58 -14.76 -15.40
C GLU A 401 5.27 -13.97 -15.59
N LEU A 402 4.49 -13.72 -14.53
CA LEU A 402 3.28 -12.90 -14.56
C LEU A 402 3.53 -11.45 -15.03
N ARG A 403 4.77 -10.93 -14.95
CA ARG A 403 5.09 -9.62 -15.52
C ARG A 403 4.90 -9.55 -17.04
N LYS A 404 4.90 -10.69 -17.72
CA LYS A 404 4.67 -10.79 -19.17
C LYS A 404 3.19 -10.67 -19.55
N ASP A 405 2.28 -11.00 -18.62
CA ASP A 405 0.83 -10.90 -18.81
C ASP A 405 0.34 -9.47 -18.60
N ASN A 406 -0.82 -9.14 -19.17
CA ASN A 406 -1.46 -7.84 -18.99
C ASN A 406 -2.97 -8.02 -18.73
N TYR A 407 -3.39 -7.70 -17.50
CA TYR A 407 -4.78 -7.80 -17.04
C TYR A 407 -5.42 -6.43 -16.80
N SER A 408 -4.82 -5.35 -17.28
CA SER A 408 -5.26 -3.98 -17.01
C SER A 408 -6.68 -3.65 -17.50
N ASN A 409 -7.20 -4.39 -18.48
CA ASN A 409 -8.52 -4.15 -19.09
C ASN A 409 -9.60 -5.13 -18.62
N ILE A 410 -9.28 -6.11 -17.77
CA ILE A 410 -10.26 -7.11 -17.31
C ILE A 410 -11.45 -6.45 -16.60
N ALA A 411 -11.19 -5.43 -15.81
CA ALA A 411 -12.24 -4.72 -15.08
C ALA A 411 -13.24 -4.02 -16.01
N GLU A 412 -12.83 -3.62 -17.21
CA GLU A 412 -13.70 -2.90 -18.16
C GLU A 412 -14.88 -3.76 -18.67
N LYS A 413 -14.79 -5.09 -18.49
CA LYS A 413 -15.90 -6.01 -18.77
C LYS A 413 -17.11 -5.73 -17.85
N TYR A 414 -16.87 -5.33 -16.62
CA TYR A 414 -17.88 -5.18 -15.58
C TYR A 414 -18.10 -3.73 -15.14
N PHE A 415 -17.05 -2.92 -15.16
CA PHE A 415 -17.05 -1.58 -14.60
C PHE A 415 -16.31 -0.60 -15.49
N LYS A 416 -16.72 0.66 -15.43
CA LYS A 416 -16.04 1.79 -16.06
C LYS A 416 -15.49 2.71 -14.95
N LEU A 417 -14.27 3.21 -15.11
CA LEU A 417 -13.72 4.22 -14.21
C LEU A 417 -14.53 5.53 -14.32
N GLY A 418 -14.72 6.19 -13.19
CA GLY A 418 -15.43 7.47 -13.10
C GLY A 418 -14.75 8.57 -13.92
N ASN A 419 -15.53 9.55 -14.34
CA ASN A 419 -15.08 10.59 -15.28
C ASN A 419 -14.04 11.56 -14.68
N ASN A 420 -13.96 11.64 -13.35
CA ASN A 420 -13.06 12.55 -12.64
C ASN A 420 -11.62 12.03 -12.49
N LEU A 421 -11.36 10.77 -12.87
CA LEU A 421 -10.01 10.24 -12.92
C LEU A 421 -9.28 10.78 -14.16
N ASN A 422 -8.17 11.48 -13.93
CA ASN A 422 -7.32 11.88 -15.05
C ASN A 422 -6.57 10.67 -15.64
N GLN A 423 -5.89 10.87 -16.76
CA GLN A 423 -5.18 9.78 -17.46
C GLN A 423 -4.16 9.04 -16.57
N ARG A 424 -3.43 9.77 -15.70
CA ARG A 424 -2.44 9.17 -14.78
C ARG A 424 -3.14 8.32 -13.71
N ASP A 425 -4.28 8.79 -13.18
CA ASP A 425 -5.06 8.06 -12.21
C ASP A 425 -5.61 6.77 -12.83
N ALA A 426 -6.15 6.85 -14.04
CA ALA A 426 -6.66 5.68 -14.76
C ALA A 426 -5.54 4.65 -15.04
N ILE A 427 -4.35 5.07 -15.45
CA ILE A 427 -3.19 4.20 -15.64
C ILE A 427 -2.79 3.54 -14.32
N ALA A 428 -2.72 4.32 -13.23
CA ALA A 428 -2.35 3.82 -11.91
C ALA A 428 -3.33 2.76 -11.41
N VAL A 429 -4.63 3.05 -11.49
CA VAL A 429 -5.69 2.12 -11.08
C VAL A 429 -5.69 0.85 -11.93
N ARG A 430 -5.57 0.94 -13.25
CA ARG A 430 -5.48 -0.23 -14.13
C ARG A 430 -4.27 -1.11 -13.82
N LYS A 431 -3.12 -0.52 -13.49
CA LYS A 431 -1.93 -1.28 -13.06
C LYS A 431 -2.14 -1.96 -11.71
N LEU A 432 -2.80 -1.30 -10.76
CA LEU A 432 -3.16 -1.89 -9.47
C LEU A 432 -4.10 -3.09 -9.67
N ILE A 433 -5.16 -2.93 -10.47
CA ILE A 433 -6.11 -3.99 -10.80
C ILE A 433 -5.37 -5.17 -11.45
N SER A 434 -4.54 -4.91 -12.47
CA SER A 434 -3.73 -5.93 -13.12
C SER A 434 -2.83 -6.66 -12.12
N GLY A 435 -2.16 -5.93 -11.23
CA GLY A 435 -1.28 -6.50 -10.22
C GLY A 435 -2.01 -7.37 -9.20
N PHE A 436 -3.17 -6.95 -8.72
CA PHE A 436 -4.00 -7.78 -7.84
C PHE A 436 -4.51 -9.03 -8.55
N ILE A 437 -5.01 -8.91 -9.79
CA ILE A 437 -5.49 -10.06 -10.55
C ILE A 437 -4.34 -11.05 -10.79
N LYS A 438 -3.17 -10.61 -11.19
CA LYS A 438 -2.00 -11.47 -11.38
C LYS A 438 -1.63 -12.25 -10.13
N LEU A 439 -1.69 -11.61 -8.97
CA LEU A 439 -1.36 -12.27 -7.69
C LEU A 439 -2.45 -13.22 -7.22
N ILE A 440 -3.71 -12.80 -7.27
CA ILE A 440 -4.82 -13.54 -6.67
C ILE A 440 -5.48 -14.49 -7.68
N TYR A 441 -5.53 -14.12 -8.96
CA TYR A 441 -6.16 -14.84 -10.06
C TYR A 441 -5.20 -14.95 -11.27
N PRO A 442 -4.10 -15.71 -11.16
CA PRO A 442 -3.05 -15.75 -12.18
C PRO A 442 -3.53 -16.26 -13.55
N ASP A 443 -4.68 -16.93 -13.61
CA ASP A 443 -5.35 -17.34 -14.84
C ASP A 443 -6.20 -16.23 -15.49
N GLY A 444 -6.44 -15.11 -14.76
CA GLY A 444 -7.28 -14.00 -15.22
C GLY A 444 -8.79 -14.27 -15.14
N GLU A 445 -9.22 -15.39 -14.57
CA GLU A 445 -10.63 -15.72 -14.38
C GLU A 445 -11.14 -15.10 -13.08
N VAL A 446 -11.94 -14.04 -13.18
CA VAL A 446 -12.46 -13.27 -12.02
C VAL A 446 -13.95 -12.99 -12.20
N SER A 447 -14.71 -13.05 -11.12
CA SER A 447 -16.12 -12.67 -11.08
C SER A 447 -16.29 -11.15 -10.99
N LYS A 448 -17.52 -10.67 -11.18
CA LYS A 448 -17.86 -9.25 -11.05
C LYS A 448 -17.63 -8.74 -9.62
N GLU A 449 -18.02 -9.52 -8.64
CA GLU A 449 -17.90 -9.21 -7.21
C GLU A 449 -16.42 -9.11 -6.80
N GLU A 450 -15.59 -10.04 -7.26
CA GLU A 450 -14.14 -10.03 -6.99
C GLU A 450 -13.45 -8.84 -7.65
N VAL A 451 -13.87 -8.47 -8.86
CA VAL A 451 -13.37 -7.26 -9.52
C VAL A 451 -13.80 -6.00 -8.76
N ALA A 452 -15.02 -5.93 -8.20
CA ALA A 452 -15.47 -4.81 -7.39
C ALA A 452 -14.59 -4.61 -6.14
N GLU A 453 -14.26 -5.67 -5.41
CA GLU A 453 -13.34 -5.60 -4.26
C GLU A 453 -11.94 -5.09 -4.69
N ILE A 454 -11.42 -5.57 -5.82
CA ILE A 454 -10.14 -5.12 -6.36
C ILE A 454 -10.21 -3.64 -6.81
N MET A 455 -11.34 -3.21 -7.37
CA MET A 455 -11.57 -1.80 -7.73
C MET A 455 -11.52 -0.90 -6.51
N ASP A 456 -12.22 -1.27 -5.44
CA ASP A 456 -12.29 -0.47 -4.21
C ASP A 456 -10.88 -0.25 -3.63
N ILE A 457 -10.10 -1.30 -3.44
CA ILE A 457 -8.74 -1.16 -2.88
C ILE A 457 -7.80 -0.43 -3.86
N SER A 458 -7.93 -0.64 -5.16
CA SER A 458 -7.07 -0.01 -6.17
C SER A 458 -7.33 1.51 -6.25
N LEU A 459 -8.59 1.90 -6.26
CA LEU A 459 -8.99 3.32 -6.24
C LEU A 459 -8.55 3.99 -4.94
N GLU A 460 -8.72 3.33 -3.80
CA GLU A 460 -8.30 3.86 -2.50
C GLU A 460 -6.78 4.11 -2.44
N LEU A 461 -5.95 3.15 -2.85
CA LEU A 461 -4.50 3.28 -2.81
C LEU A 461 -4.00 4.42 -3.70
N ARG A 462 -4.61 4.62 -4.87
CA ARG A 462 -4.27 5.75 -5.76
C ARG A 462 -4.87 7.06 -5.26
N ARG A 463 -6.12 7.06 -4.76
CA ARG A 463 -6.75 8.26 -4.19
C ARG A 463 -5.91 8.84 -3.06
N ARG A 464 -5.30 8.00 -2.21
CA ARG A 464 -4.41 8.46 -1.13
C ARG A 464 -3.27 9.34 -1.63
N VAL A 465 -2.68 9.01 -2.79
CA VAL A 465 -1.68 9.88 -3.44
C VAL A 465 -2.28 11.24 -3.78
N LYS A 466 -3.46 11.26 -4.42
CA LYS A 466 -4.12 12.50 -4.84
C LYS A 466 -4.54 13.38 -3.68
N GLU A 467 -5.02 12.79 -2.59
CA GLU A 467 -5.38 13.53 -1.39
C GLU A 467 -4.17 14.26 -0.77
N GLN A 468 -2.99 13.68 -0.87
CA GLN A 468 -1.77 14.36 -0.43
C GLN A 468 -1.33 15.45 -1.43
N LEU A 469 -1.49 15.21 -2.73
CA LEU A 469 -1.23 16.24 -3.75
C LEU A 469 -2.15 17.46 -3.59
N LYS A 470 -3.41 17.24 -3.22
CA LYS A 470 -4.35 18.32 -2.89
C LYS A 470 -3.82 19.22 -1.76
N LYS A 471 -3.18 18.65 -0.75
CA LYS A 471 -2.58 19.41 0.36
C LYS A 471 -1.34 20.19 -0.06
N ILE A 472 -0.52 19.61 -0.93
CA ILE A 472 0.78 20.17 -1.33
C ILE A 472 0.62 21.15 -2.50
N GLY A 473 -0.16 20.80 -3.50
CA GLY A 473 -0.31 21.51 -4.77
C GLY A 473 -1.53 22.44 -4.85
N GLY A 474 -2.40 22.43 -3.83
CA GLY A 474 -3.55 23.33 -3.76
C GLY A 474 -4.59 23.12 -4.87
N MET A 475 -5.05 24.21 -5.48
CA MET A 475 -6.21 24.23 -6.40
C MET A 475 -6.07 23.34 -7.64
N GLU A 476 -4.86 23.05 -8.11
CA GLU A 476 -4.64 22.15 -9.27
C GLU A 476 -5.15 20.73 -9.01
N PHE A 477 -5.17 20.30 -7.74
CA PHE A 477 -5.53 18.93 -7.34
C PHE A 477 -6.79 18.87 -6.46
N TYR A 478 -7.65 19.90 -6.45
CA TYR A 478 -8.78 19.94 -5.56
C TYR A 478 -9.87 18.91 -5.88
N ASP A 479 -10.00 18.52 -7.14
CA ASP A 479 -10.99 17.54 -7.61
C ASP A 479 -10.46 16.12 -7.41
N VAL A 480 -10.66 15.59 -6.21
CA VAL A 480 -10.28 14.23 -5.84
C VAL A 480 -11.54 13.40 -5.62
N ASN A 481 -12.23 13.08 -6.69
CA ASN A 481 -13.41 12.23 -6.67
C ASN A 481 -13.12 10.93 -7.42
N PHE A 482 -12.91 9.84 -6.67
CA PHE A 482 -12.57 8.54 -7.23
C PHE A 482 -13.78 7.64 -7.16
N SER A 483 -14.23 7.19 -8.33
CA SER A 483 -15.41 6.35 -8.49
C SER A 483 -15.25 5.35 -9.61
N TYR A 484 -16.15 4.38 -9.65
CA TYR A 484 -16.36 3.50 -10.78
C TYR A 484 -17.87 3.27 -10.99
N ILE A 485 -18.25 2.98 -12.21
CA ILE A 485 -19.64 2.84 -12.63
C ILE A 485 -19.87 1.39 -13.07
N ASP A 486 -20.88 0.77 -12.52
CA ASP A 486 -21.32 -0.57 -12.92
C ASP A 486 -21.91 -0.53 -14.34
N ASN A 487 -21.44 -1.39 -15.24
CA ASN A 487 -21.87 -1.40 -16.63
C ASN A 487 -23.32 -1.90 -16.82
N ASP A 488 -23.86 -2.66 -15.87
CA ASP A 488 -25.21 -3.24 -15.97
C ASP A 488 -26.26 -2.34 -15.31
N SER A 489 -26.00 -1.88 -14.07
CA SER A 489 -26.93 -1.05 -13.28
C SER A 489 -26.75 0.44 -13.51
N PHE A 490 -25.59 0.87 -14.01
CA PHE A 490 -25.17 2.27 -14.12
C PHE A 490 -25.03 2.98 -12.78
N ASP A 491 -24.97 2.23 -11.69
CA ASP A 491 -24.73 2.79 -10.35
C ASP A 491 -23.27 3.22 -10.22
N GLU A 492 -23.04 4.41 -9.69
CA GLU A 492 -21.72 4.95 -9.43
C GLU A 492 -21.31 4.68 -7.99
N HIS A 493 -20.16 4.03 -7.81
CA HIS A 493 -19.58 3.69 -6.52
C HIS A 493 -18.41 4.61 -6.22
N PHE A 494 -18.49 5.40 -5.15
CA PHE A 494 -17.44 6.32 -4.73
C PHE A 494 -16.53 5.65 -3.69
N VAL A 495 -15.24 5.82 -3.88
CA VAL A 495 -14.20 5.25 -3.00
C VAL A 495 -13.46 6.36 -2.29
N SER A 496 -13.42 6.31 -0.96
CA SER A 496 -12.73 7.28 -0.09
C SER A 496 -11.52 6.66 0.61
N VAL A 497 -10.70 7.50 1.25
CA VAL A 497 -9.57 7.04 2.07
C VAL A 497 -9.91 7.12 3.56
N PRO A 498 -9.60 6.08 4.36
CA PRO A 498 -9.97 6.03 5.78
C PRO A 498 -9.45 7.21 6.60
N GLU A 499 -8.25 7.71 6.28
CA GLU A 499 -7.61 8.81 7.01
C GLU A 499 -8.33 10.15 6.87
N GLN A 500 -9.18 10.28 5.85
CA GLN A 500 -10.00 11.48 5.65
C GLN A 500 -11.43 11.29 6.13
N GLY A 501 -11.65 10.27 6.96
CA GLY A 501 -12.97 9.96 7.48
C GLY A 501 -13.87 9.25 6.48
N GLY A 502 -13.30 8.35 5.69
CA GLY A 502 -13.98 7.56 4.67
C GLY A 502 -14.92 6.46 5.16
N GLY A 503 -15.52 6.64 6.35
CA GLY A 503 -16.71 5.91 6.74
C GLY A 503 -17.91 6.82 6.55
N LYS A 504 -19.07 6.30 6.19
CA LYS A 504 -20.34 7.02 6.20
C LYS A 504 -20.64 7.52 7.63
N MET A 505 -20.06 8.67 7.99
CA MET A 505 -20.25 9.29 9.32
C MET A 505 -21.66 9.82 9.48
N ILE A 506 -22.26 10.25 8.37
CA ILE A 506 -23.64 10.72 8.29
C ILE A 506 -24.52 9.52 7.91
N PRO A 507 -25.36 9.00 8.83
CA PRO A 507 -26.14 7.81 8.59
C PRO A 507 -27.25 8.04 7.54
N GLU A 508 -27.57 7.01 6.77
CA GLU A 508 -28.64 7.08 5.75
C GLU A 508 -30.07 7.02 6.35
N GLY A 509 -30.20 6.57 7.58
CA GLY A 509 -31.50 6.43 8.27
C GLY A 509 -32.01 7.72 8.91
N MET A 510 -33.23 7.65 9.43
CA MET A 510 -33.81 8.74 10.23
C MET A 510 -32.92 9.04 11.45
N GLY A 511 -32.50 10.29 11.59
CA GLY A 511 -31.75 10.75 12.74
C GLY A 511 -32.55 10.75 14.05
N LYS A 512 -31.88 11.03 15.16
CA LYS A 512 -32.52 11.28 16.46
C LYS A 512 -32.78 12.79 16.61
N PRO A 513 -33.83 13.22 17.28
CA PRO A 513 -34.02 14.62 17.63
C PRO A 513 -32.80 15.17 18.37
N GLY A 514 -32.33 16.36 18.00
CA GLY A 514 -31.14 16.99 18.56
C GLY A 514 -29.80 16.47 18.02
N CYS A 515 -29.80 15.48 17.13
CA CYS A 515 -28.56 14.97 16.51
C CYS A 515 -28.41 15.55 15.09
N LEU A 516 -27.30 16.25 14.83
CA LEU A 516 -27.05 16.96 13.58
C LEU A 516 -25.57 16.75 13.14
N TYR A 517 -25.38 16.83 11.83
CA TYR A 517 -24.03 16.80 11.24
C TYR A 517 -23.76 18.09 10.47
N THR A 518 -22.54 18.62 10.64
CA THR A 518 -22.05 19.78 9.90
C THR A 518 -20.66 19.52 9.36
N VAL A 519 -20.35 20.08 8.21
CA VAL A 519 -19.02 20.03 7.63
C VAL A 519 -18.51 21.45 7.52
N SER A 520 -17.33 21.69 8.06
CA SER A 520 -16.78 23.03 8.12
C SER A 520 -15.25 23.01 8.26
N LYS A 521 -14.64 24.14 7.96
CA LYS A 521 -13.21 24.36 8.10
C LYS A 521 -12.81 24.48 9.57
N SER A 522 -11.85 23.68 9.99
CA SER A 522 -11.27 23.74 11.33
C SER A 522 -10.29 24.92 11.46
N LYS A 523 -9.87 25.21 12.68
CA LYS A 523 -8.84 26.22 12.97
C LYS A 523 -7.50 25.92 12.29
N THR A 524 -7.21 24.67 11.98
CA THR A 524 -6.00 24.23 11.26
C THR A 524 -6.09 24.44 9.74
N GLY A 525 -7.23 24.94 9.24
CA GLY A 525 -7.49 25.12 7.81
C GLY A 525 -7.99 23.87 7.10
N MET A 526 -8.10 22.74 7.80
CA MET A 526 -8.65 21.50 7.25
C MET A 526 -10.18 21.47 7.40
N ILE A 527 -10.87 20.83 6.47
CA ILE A 527 -12.33 20.69 6.48
C ILE A 527 -12.66 19.34 7.07
N GLY A 528 -13.53 19.35 8.09
CA GLY A 528 -13.92 18.16 8.83
C GLY A 528 -15.43 18.04 9.02
N CYS A 529 -15.87 16.81 9.35
CA CYS A 529 -17.23 16.50 9.74
C CYS A 529 -17.37 16.54 11.27
N TYR A 530 -18.39 17.24 11.75
CA TYR A 530 -18.69 17.41 13.17
C TYR A 530 -20.09 16.94 13.45
N ARG A 531 -20.26 16.24 14.59
CA ARG A 531 -21.54 15.78 15.09
C ARG A 531 -21.94 16.60 16.30
N LEU A 532 -23.18 17.05 16.33
CA LEU A 532 -23.79 17.73 17.45
C LEU A 532 -24.89 16.82 18.03
N GLU A 533 -24.91 16.65 19.34
CA GLU A 533 -25.96 15.94 20.06
C GLU A 533 -26.51 16.85 21.16
N THR A 534 -27.77 17.14 21.09
CA THR A 534 -28.45 18.06 22.01
C THR A 534 -29.52 17.32 22.82
N GLN A 535 -29.52 17.54 24.11
CA GLN A 535 -30.60 17.11 25.01
C GLN A 535 -31.22 18.32 25.70
N MET A 536 -32.50 18.23 25.96
CA MET A 536 -33.28 19.25 26.67
C MET A 536 -33.81 18.68 27.98
N MET A 537 -33.75 19.47 29.05
CA MET A 537 -34.28 19.12 30.34
C MET A 537 -35.02 20.32 30.97
N PRO A 538 -35.93 20.11 31.95
CA PRO A 538 -36.48 21.21 32.74
C PRO A 538 -35.34 21.97 33.43
N GLY A 539 -35.39 23.31 33.41
CA GLY A 539 -34.35 24.14 33.98
C GLY A 539 -34.66 25.64 33.97
N ASN A 540 -33.63 26.47 33.97
CA ASN A 540 -33.72 27.92 34.09
C ASN A 540 -33.17 28.67 32.86
N GLY A 541 -33.08 28.02 31.73
CA GLY A 541 -32.57 28.63 30.50
C GLY A 541 -31.05 28.64 30.37
N LYS A 542 -30.40 27.59 30.86
CA LYS A 542 -28.93 27.42 30.80
C LYS A 542 -28.54 26.62 29.56
N LEU A 543 -27.45 27.04 28.89
CA LEU A 543 -26.78 26.28 27.86
C LEU A 543 -25.48 25.70 28.45
N THR A 544 -25.32 24.38 28.34
CA THR A 544 -24.08 23.68 28.71
C THR A 544 -23.48 23.00 27.47
N CYS A 545 -22.21 23.28 27.18
CA CYS A 545 -21.49 22.75 26.04
C CYS A 545 -20.40 21.79 26.50
N THR A 546 -20.33 20.60 25.91
CA THR A 546 -19.26 19.60 26.15
C THR A 546 -18.60 19.25 24.83
N GLY A 547 -17.34 18.77 24.86
CA GLY A 547 -16.60 18.38 23.66
C GLY A 547 -16.07 19.54 22.81
N ILE A 548 -16.35 20.78 23.16
CA ILE A 548 -16.03 21.99 22.37
C ILE A 548 -14.54 22.42 22.49
N GLY A 549 -13.82 21.84 23.43
CA GLY A 549 -12.40 22.18 23.70
C GLY A 549 -12.21 23.53 24.40
N SER A 550 -10.98 24.03 24.41
CA SER A 550 -10.59 25.30 25.04
C SER A 550 -10.68 26.52 24.11
N GLY A 551 -10.97 26.33 22.81
CA GLY A 551 -11.03 27.39 21.81
C GLY A 551 -12.06 28.49 22.16
N LYS A 552 -11.70 29.74 21.92
CA LYS A 552 -12.59 30.90 22.17
C LYS A 552 -13.68 30.99 21.11
N GLU A 553 -13.32 30.89 19.83
CA GLU A 553 -14.22 30.98 18.68
C GLU A 553 -15.38 29.97 18.71
N PRO A 554 -15.15 28.66 18.93
CA PRO A 554 -16.23 27.69 19.06
C PRO A 554 -17.23 28.03 20.19
N LYS A 555 -16.73 28.52 21.33
CA LYS A 555 -17.57 28.93 22.47
C LYS A 555 -18.42 30.18 22.15
N GLU A 556 -17.83 31.14 21.45
CA GLU A 556 -18.53 32.34 20.99
C GLU A 556 -19.64 32.00 19.99
N ALA A 557 -19.39 31.11 19.04
CA ALA A 557 -20.36 30.64 18.06
C ALA A 557 -21.58 29.98 18.74
N THR A 558 -21.34 29.12 19.75
CA THR A 558 -22.44 28.48 20.47
C THR A 558 -23.29 29.47 21.29
N ASN A 559 -22.62 30.45 21.91
CA ASN A 559 -23.31 31.52 22.61
C ASN A 559 -24.12 32.42 21.64
N THR A 560 -23.60 32.69 20.47
CA THR A 560 -24.28 33.44 19.40
C THR A 560 -25.57 32.72 19.01
N ALA A 561 -25.53 31.41 18.76
CA ALA A 561 -26.72 30.61 18.45
C ALA A 561 -27.78 30.66 19.54
N PHE A 562 -27.36 30.52 20.79
CA PHE A 562 -28.32 30.52 21.93
C PHE A 562 -28.92 31.89 22.21
N ASN A 563 -28.12 32.94 22.05
CA ASN A 563 -28.63 34.33 22.18
C ASN A 563 -29.61 34.67 21.04
N TYR A 564 -29.30 34.22 19.81
CA TYR A 564 -30.20 34.33 18.68
C TYR A 564 -31.55 33.63 18.95
N LEU A 565 -31.49 32.41 19.48
CA LEU A 565 -32.68 31.65 19.84
C LEU A 565 -33.50 32.33 20.95
N LYS A 566 -32.85 32.94 21.95
CA LYS A 566 -33.53 33.72 22.99
C LYS A 566 -34.30 34.91 22.42
N ALA A 567 -33.70 35.58 21.43
CA ALA A 567 -34.32 36.76 20.82
C ALA A 567 -35.44 36.40 19.81
N ASN A 568 -35.22 35.33 19.01
CA ASN A 568 -36.04 35.01 17.84
C ASN A 568 -36.73 33.64 17.92
N GLY A 569 -36.70 32.93 19.08
CA GLY A 569 -37.23 31.58 19.20
C GLY A 569 -38.72 31.49 18.87
N ASN A 570 -39.52 32.53 19.20
CA ASN A 570 -40.93 32.59 18.84
C ASN A 570 -41.18 32.63 17.33
N ALA A 571 -40.26 33.17 16.52
CA ALA A 571 -40.37 33.17 15.07
C ALA A 571 -40.12 31.77 14.49
N ILE A 572 -39.37 30.89 15.20
CA ILE A 572 -39.18 29.50 14.84
C ILE A 572 -40.39 28.69 15.31
N SER A 573 -40.72 28.75 16.59
CA SER A 573 -41.92 28.10 17.16
C SER A 573 -42.20 28.62 18.56
N GLY A 574 -43.47 28.86 18.85
CA GLY A 574 -43.94 29.21 20.20
C GLY A 574 -43.75 28.12 21.26
N SER A 575 -43.42 26.90 20.87
CA SER A 575 -43.12 25.79 21.78
C SER A 575 -41.66 25.75 22.25
N ILE A 576 -40.77 26.55 21.67
CA ILE A 576 -39.39 26.64 22.10
C ILE A 576 -39.30 27.56 23.33
N SER A 577 -38.88 26.98 24.47
CA SER A 577 -38.67 27.74 25.70
C SER A 577 -37.19 27.80 26.04
N THR A 578 -36.67 29.03 26.11
CA THR A 578 -35.26 29.29 26.52
C THR A 578 -35.20 29.78 27.98
N THR A 579 -36.33 29.82 28.69
CA THR A 579 -36.42 30.30 30.09
C THR A 579 -36.75 29.18 31.08
N THR A 580 -37.47 28.14 30.66
CA THR A 580 -37.92 27.03 31.51
C THR A 580 -37.23 25.70 31.16
N LYS A 581 -36.35 25.72 30.18
CA LYS A 581 -35.60 24.54 29.72
C LYS A 581 -34.12 24.83 29.67
N ASP A 582 -33.33 23.88 30.15
CA ASP A 582 -31.87 23.86 29.98
C ASP A 582 -31.49 22.96 28.78
N TYR A 583 -30.44 23.32 28.09
CA TYR A 583 -29.94 22.59 26.94
C TYR A 583 -28.51 22.15 27.17
N ILE A 584 -28.22 20.88 26.89
CA ILE A 584 -26.88 20.31 26.92
C ILE A 584 -26.53 19.87 25.53
N ILE A 585 -25.44 20.37 25.00
CA ILE A 585 -24.90 20.02 23.68
C ILE A 585 -23.54 19.39 23.81
N ASN A 586 -23.37 18.23 23.18
CA ASN A 586 -22.09 17.59 23.00
C ASN A 586 -21.62 17.78 21.56
N TYR A 587 -20.43 18.33 21.38
CA TYR A 587 -19.78 18.50 20.09
C TYR A 587 -18.71 17.43 19.92
N GLN A 588 -18.77 16.72 18.81
CA GLN A 588 -17.84 15.66 18.50
C GLN A 588 -17.16 15.94 17.16
N ASP A 589 -15.84 16.10 17.18
CA ASP A 589 -15.01 16.12 16.00
C ASP A 589 -14.81 14.67 15.54
N MET A 590 -15.43 14.29 14.43
CA MET A 590 -15.48 12.91 13.94
C MET A 590 -14.13 12.46 13.36
N GLN A 591 -13.23 13.41 13.07
CA GLN A 591 -11.96 13.16 12.36
C GLN A 591 -10.72 13.59 13.16
N GLY A 592 -10.90 14.15 14.35
CA GLY A 592 -9.78 14.59 15.20
C GLY A 592 -8.99 15.81 14.63
N LEU A 593 -9.62 16.63 13.77
CA LEU A 593 -8.99 17.77 13.09
C LEU A 593 -8.94 19.06 13.94
N GLY A 594 -9.53 19.02 15.13
CA GLY A 594 -9.76 20.18 15.97
C GLY A 594 -11.10 20.86 15.68
N MET A 595 -11.69 21.46 16.71
CA MET A 595 -13.02 22.03 16.62
C MET A 595 -13.06 23.26 15.71
N THR A 596 -14.14 23.39 14.93
CA THR A 596 -14.39 24.57 14.05
C THR A 596 -14.98 25.74 14.84
N GLY A 597 -14.78 26.97 14.35
CA GLY A 597 -15.48 28.17 14.82
C GLY A 597 -16.89 28.33 14.25
N ASN A 598 -17.23 27.62 13.18
CA ASN A 598 -18.48 27.80 12.42
C ASN A 598 -19.59 26.89 12.96
N LEU A 599 -20.01 27.12 14.20
CA LEU A 599 -20.98 26.27 14.90
C LEU A 599 -22.30 26.96 15.21
N ALA A 600 -22.46 28.28 14.93
CA ALA A 600 -23.66 29.00 15.36
C ALA A 600 -24.93 28.49 14.68
N LEU A 601 -24.98 28.33 13.36
CA LEU A 601 -26.12 27.79 12.65
C LEU A 601 -26.40 26.33 12.99
N PRO A 602 -25.41 25.42 12.93
CA PRO A 602 -25.62 24.01 13.34
C PRO A 602 -26.17 23.90 14.78
N THR A 603 -25.66 24.70 15.71
CA THR A 603 -26.11 24.73 17.10
C THR A 603 -27.58 25.18 17.20
N LEU A 604 -27.98 26.24 16.47
CA LEU A 604 -29.36 26.72 16.43
C LEU A 604 -30.31 25.62 15.96
N ILE A 605 -29.95 24.92 14.87
CA ILE A 605 -30.77 23.82 14.32
C ILE A 605 -30.82 22.64 15.29
N ALA A 606 -29.72 22.27 15.93
CA ALA A 606 -29.66 21.15 16.87
C ALA A 606 -30.52 21.42 18.12
N ILE A 607 -30.46 22.61 18.70
CA ILE A 607 -31.33 23.02 19.82
C ILE A 607 -32.82 23.01 19.41
N SER A 608 -33.13 23.58 18.25
CA SER A 608 -34.50 23.62 17.74
C SER A 608 -35.04 22.22 17.47
N SER A 609 -34.22 21.31 16.91
CA SER A 609 -34.56 19.90 16.73
C SER A 609 -34.89 19.20 18.05
N ALA A 610 -34.05 19.39 19.08
CA ALA A 610 -34.30 18.84 20.42
C ALA A 610 -35.57 19.43 21.06
N ALA A 611 -35.77 20.77 20.99
CA ALA A 611 -36.89 21.46 21.56
C ALA A 611 -38.25 21.05 20.92
N LEU A 612 -38.25 20.83 19.61
CA LEU A 612 -39.41 20.40 18.85
C LEU A 612 -39.56 18.87 18.80
N SER A 613 -38.64 18.13 19.38
CA SER A 613 -38.59 16.65 19.32
C SER A 613 -38.70 16.10 17.88
N LYS A 614 -38.21 16.85 16.91
CA LYS A 614 -38.18 16.48 15.51
C LYS A 614 -36.75 16.15 15.04
N PRO A 615 -36.51 14.96 14.46
CA PRO A 615 -35.21 14.66 13.90
C PRO A 615 -34.96 15.50 12.63
N PRO A 616 -33.69 15.82 12.32
CA PRO A 616 -33.30 16.34 11.01
C PRO A 616 -33.63 15.33 9.90
N ILE A 617 -33.82 15.83 8.68
CA ILE A 617 -34.01 14.96 7.51
C ILE A 617 -32.79 14.02 7.31
N SER A 618 -33.06 12.82 6.77
CA SER A 618 -32.03 11.79 6.61
C SER A 618 -30.88 12.24 5.69
N SER A 619 -29.65 11.77 6.00
CA SER A 619 -28.43 12.01 5.21
C SER A 619 -28.14 13.50 4.98
N LEU A 620 -28.45 14.37 5.94
CA LEU A 620 -28.29 15.82 5.87
C LEU A 620 -26.92 16.25 6.43
N ALA A 621 -26.17 17.04 5.66
CA ALA A 621 -25.10 17.91 6.14
C ALA A 621 -25.57 19.36 6.15
N VAL A 622 -25.34 20.08 7.26
CA VAL A 622 -25.66 21.50 7.39
C VAL A 622 -24.41 22.31 7.14
N LEU A 623 -24.48 23.28 6.23
CA LEU A 623 -23.39 24.19 5.90
C LEU A 623 -23.80 25.64 6.12
N GLY A 624 -22.80 26.49 6.40
CA GLY A 624 -22.97 27.91 6.61
C GLY A 624 -22.92 28.32 8.07
N GLU A 625 -22.94 29.64 8.28
CA GLU A 625 -22.74 30.29 9.56
C GLU A 625 -23.70 31.47 9.69
N ILE A 626 -24.02 31.88 10.91
CA ILE A 626 -24.82 33.05 11.19
C ILE A 626 -24.11 34.01 12.15
N SER A 627 -24.35 35.30 11.94
CA SER A 627 -23.97 36.32 12.91
C SER A 627 -25.03 36.42 14.05
N ILE A 628 -24.71 37.16 15.10
CA ILE A 628 -25.63 37.42 16.21
C ILE A 628 -26.94 38.11 15.77
N GLY A 629 -26.90 38.86 14.69
CA GLY A 629 -28.07 39.49 14.09
C GLY A 629 -28.84 38.64 13.07
N GLY A 630 -28.41 37.38 12.85
CA GLY A 630 -29.04 36.45 11.88
C GLY A 630 -28.55 36.61 10.44
N THR A 631 -27.55 37.43 10.19
CA THR A 631 -26.97 37.54 8.84
C THR A 631 -26.28 36.24 8.44
N LEU A 632 -26.61 35.72 7.25
CA LEU A 632 -26.04 34.52 6.72
C LEU A 632 -24.61 34.77 6.20
N ILE A 633 -23.66 33.95 6.63
CA ILE A 633 -22.29 33.98 6.19
C ILE A 633 -22.10 32.81 5.23
N LYS A 634 -21.48 33.12 4.06
CA LYS A 634 -21.22 32.12 3.02
C LYS A 634 -20.24 31.04 3.48
N VAL A 635 -20.33 29.88 2.86
CA VAL A 635 -19.41 28.77 3.09
C VAL A 635 -18.06 29.10 2.44
N GLU A 636 -16.99 29.02 3.19
CA GLU A 636 -15.64 29.10 2.67
C GLU A 636 -15.24 27.80 1.97
N ASP A 637 -14.52 27.90 0.86
CA ASP A 637 -13.95 26.73 0.14
C ASP A 637 -15.03 25.68 -0.21
N LEU A 638 -16.11 26.14 -0.86
CA LEU A 638 -17.33 25.36 -1.09
C LEU A 638 -17.07 24.01 -1.77
N ALA A 639 -16.21 23.97 -2.80
CA ALA A 639 -15.91 22.75 -3.53
C ALA A 639 -15.33 21.67 -2.61
N SER A 640 -14.32 22.04 -1.81
CA SER A 640 -13.70 21.11 -0.85
C SER A 640 -14.66 20.71 0.26
N THR A 641 -15.52 21.63 0.72
CA THR A 641 -16.54 21.35 1.74
C THR A 641 -17.58 20.35 1.25
N LEU A 642 -18.06 20.51 0.01
CA LEU A 642 -18.99 19.56 -0.62
C LEU A 642 -18.33 18.19 -0.83
N GLN A 643 -17.04 18.15 -1.21
CA GLN A 643 -16.31 16.88 -1.32
C GLN A 643 -16.28 16.13 0.02
N VAL A 644 -15.99 16.83 1.13
CA VAL A 644 -16.02 16.20 2.46
C VAL A 644 -17.43 15.78 2.86
N CYS A 645 -18.49 16.50 2.46
CA CYS A 645 -19.88 16.06 2.65
C CYS A 645 -20.15 14.74 1.95
N LEU A 646 -19.72 14.58 0.69
CA LEU A 646 -19.86 13.35 -0.09
C LEU A 646 -19.13 12.20 0.58
N ASP A 647 -17.87 12.41 0.93
CA ASP A 647 -17.02 11.42 1.58
C ASP A 647 -17.57 10.98 2.94
N SER A 648 -18.25 11.89 3.64
CA SER A 648 -18.92 11.62 4.92
C SER A 648 -20.28 10.92 4.77
N GLY A 649 -20.78 10.72 3.54
CA GLY A 649 -22.03 10.02 3.26
C GLY A 649 -23.28 10.91 3.23
N ALA A 650 -23.14 12.23 3.14
CA ALA A 650 -24.27 13.12 2.93
C ALA A 650 -24.90 12.91 1.54
N LYS A 651 -26.23 12.88 1.48
CA LYS A 651 -27.01 12.89 0.22
C LYS A 651 -27.77 14.22 0.05
N LYS A 652 -27.95 14.95 1.13
CA LYS A 652 -28.61 16.26 1.16
C LYS A 652 -27.68 17.26 1.83
N VAL A 653 -27.62 18.46 1.27
CA VAL A 653 -26.81 19.54 1.83
C VAL A 653 -27.67 20.78 1.99
N LEU A 654 -27.71 21.28 3.20
CA LEU A 654 -28.36 22.56 3.51
C LEU A 654 -27.34 23.68 3.35
N LEU A 655 -27.60 24.62 2.42
CA LEU A 655 -26.63 25.63 1.97
C LEU A 655 -27.23 27.03 2.01
N PRO A 656 -26.49 28.04 2.53
CA PRO A 656 -26.99 29.43 2.48
C PRO A 656 -27.07 29.94 1.05
N ILE A 657 -28.13 30.71 0.75
CA ILE A 657 -28.30 31.28 -0.60
C ILE A 657 -27.11 32.18 -1.01
N THR A 658 -26.40 32.75 -0.05
CA THR A 658 -25.21 33.56 -0.27
C THR A 658 -24.07 32.77 -0.92
N SER A 659 -24.08 31.42 -0.80
CA SER A 659 -23.08 30.54 -1.44
C SER A 659 -23.50 30.06 -2.83
N ALA A 660 -24.69 30.40 -3.32
CA ALA A 660 -25.17 29.96 -4.63
C ALA A 660 -24.29 30.43 -5.78
N ALA A 661 -23.72 31.64 -5.69
CA ALA A 661 -22.79 32.17 -6.70
C ALA A 661 -21.49 31.35 -6.81
N ASP A 662 -21.04 30.75 -5.71
CA ASP A 662 -19.81 29.96 -5.67
C ASP A 662 -19.98 28.55 -6.28
N LEU A 663 -21.22 28.11 -6.55
CA LEU A 663 -21.49 26.82 -7.22
C LEU A 663 -20.91 26.73 -8.62
N GLY A 664 -20.71 27.85 -9.30
CA GLY A 664 -20.03 27.90 -10.59
C GLY A 664 -18.56 27.45 -10.54
N THR A 665 -17.96 27.42 -9.35
CA THR A 665 -16.59 26.95 -9.12
C THR A 665 -16.51 25.48 -8.72
N VAL A 666 -17.67 24.83 -8.48
CA VAL A 666 -17.78 23.44 -8.06
C VAL A 666 -17.96 22.56 -9.29
N PRO A 667 -17.27 21.41 -9.38
CA PRO A 667 -17.51 20.44 -10.46
C PRO A 667 -18.98 20.02 -10.56
N SER A 668 -19.48 19.94 -11.80
CA SER A 668 -20.90 19.60 -12.06
C SER A 668 -21.31 18.27 -11.45
N ASP A 669 -20.42 17.28 -11.50
CA ASP A 669 -20.66 15.93 -11.01
C ASP A 669 -20.78 15.92 -9.47
N LEU A 670 -19.98 16.74 -8.79
CA LEU A 670 -20.05 16.89 -7.34
C LEU A 670 -21.36 17.60 -6.93
N VAL A 671 -21.79 18.61 -7.68
CA VAL A 671 -23.09 19.28 -7.45
C VAL A 671 -24.24 18.30 -7.69
N GLY A 672 -24.15 17.47 -8.73
CA GLY A 672 -25.15 16.46 -9.10
C GLY A 672 -25.29 15.31 -8.10
N ALA A 673 -24.27 15.07 -7.28
CA ALA A 673 -24.28 14.02 -6.24
C ALA A 673 -25.21 14.33 -5.06
N PHE A 674 -25.72 15.58 -4.93
CA PHE A 674 -26.51 16.04 -3.80
C PHE A 674 -27.89 16.56 -4.19
N SER A 675 -28.84 16.43 -3.26
CA SER A 675 -30.02 17.27 -3.21
C SER A 675 -29.65 18.54 -2.42
N LEU A 676 -29.33 19.63 -3.12
CA LEU A 676 -28.98 20.92 -2.51
C LEU A 676 -30.25 21.62 -2.04
N ILE A 677 -30.28 22.02 -0.78
CA ILE A 677 -31.39 22.71 -0.14
C ILE A 677 -30.92 24.13 0.29
N PHE A 678 -31.40 25.16 -0.38
CA PHE A 678 -31.00 26.53 -0.07
C PHE A 678 -31.91 27.15 1.01
N TYR A 679 -31.32 28.01 1.84
CA TYR A 679 -32.04 28.81 2.84
C TYR A 679 -31.61 30.29 2.78
N SER A 680 -32.54 31.18 3.09
CA SER A 680 -32.36 32.63 3.03
C SER A 680 -32.47 33.30 4.41
N SER A 681 -32.88 32.56 5.44
CA SER A 681 -32.88 33.01 6.82
C SER A 681 -32.57 31.89 7.80
N PRO A 682 -32.14 32.19 9.04
CA PRO A 682 -31.89 31.17 10.05
C PRO A 682 -33.15 30.33 10.39
N GLU A 683 -34.33 30.93 10.41
CA GLU A 683 -35.60 30.24 10.65
C GLU A 683 -35.91 29.25 9.51
N GLU A 684 -35.74 29.66 8.27
CA GLU A 684 -35.90 28.82 7.09
C GLU A 684 -34.92 27.64 7.11
N ALA A 685 -33.69 27.88 7.58
CA ALA A 685 -32.70 26.81 7.74
C ALA A 685 -33.19 25.76 8.74
N VAL A 686 -33.78 26.16 9.85
CA VAL A 686 -34.36 25.23 10.84
C VAL A 686 -35.52 24.45 10.21
N TYR A 687 -36.47 25.11 9.52
CA TYR A 687 -37.63 24.45 8.90
C TYR A 687 -37.18 23.41 7.87
N LYS A 688 -36.32 23.80 6.97
CA LYS A 688 -35.80 22.90 5.91
C LYS A 688 -34.98 21.75 6.46
N ALA A 689 -34.16 21.99 7.50
CA ALA A 689 -33.38 20.93 8.16
C ALA A 689 -34.28 19.89 8.84
N LEU A 690 -35.40 20.32 9.39
CA LEU A 690 -36.34 19.45 10.10
C LEU A 690 -37.48 18.92 9.19
N GLY A 691 -37.51 19.29 7.93
CA GLY A 691 -38.58 18.89 7.00
C GLY A 691 -39.95 19.40 7.44
N VAL A 692 -40.02 20.61 7.95
CA VAL A 692 -41.25 21.30 8.32
C VAL A 692 -41.53 22.33 7.24
N GLU A 693 -42.68 22.22 6.58
CA GLU A 693 -43.17 23.22 5.63
C GLU A 693 -43.86 24.39 6.35
#